data_106e8fc2783abdba3d50c288208dd7ec
#
_entry.id   106e8fc2783abdba3d50c288208dd7ec
#
_cell.length_a   1.000
_cell.length_b   1.000
_cell.length_c   1.000
_cell.angle_alpha   90.00
_cell.angle_beta   90.00
_cell.angle_gamma   90.00
#
_symmetry.space_group_name_H-M   'P 1'
#
loop_
_entity.id
_entity.type
_entity.pdbx_description
1 polymer ?
#
loop_
_entity_poly.entity_id
_entity_poly.type
_entity_poly.pdbx_seq_one_letter_code
_entity_poly.pdbx_strand_id
1 'polypeptide(L)'
;MIQKVAFSICLLSIHGFSFSQNPDSTQTTQDSLAPNEAVFVTSLEELDNNGGDQNISGLLQSSRDVFASAAGFNFSAARFKIRGYNSDQTTILLNGSPMNDPETGWGEWYLWGGLNDVTRYSETKNWLTNNPYHFGGIGGYSNVNVRASNVRKGSRLSYALTNRAYNHRLMYTYGTGMQTNGWAFAFSLSGRYANEGYIDGTSYEALGYYLAAEKKINGRQTFSFSIIGSPSKVGKQSISTQETYDLTGDPYYNSYWGYQTLPDGNVLKRNSRVSNTHMPIVILTHDWKISEKANLTTSIYSTFGKQGQTGLNWNDDKDPRPDYYKYLPSYYEGINDPINAAITQTNWQTEAGRQVDWDQMYFANSKNLYTAKDLGGNVLEEGNRAKYIVENQWNNQISGGLGSTYNRIMGDLVLTVGIFAQTQRNHYFKTLDDLLGADFWLNVDQFAELDFVDPAAAQNDLQNPSRLIREGDVFGYNYYIFNTKAELFVQAEYSLKKFDFYAAAEASDKLFYREGLYQTGRFPDNSLGKSQSYNFFNYALKGGVVYKLSGRQFISANGAILTQAPSSRNVYVSPQTRDFGVVNPVNEEISTGDINYILRYPKLKMRLTYYYTERKNAISVKQFYHDEYNSMVNYVMQGVNTLNQGIEFGVDATLFGGFSANAVAAYGQHLYTSQPTATVYVNNSSVVLATDKIIYLRNYKVGGMPQSAYSFGLKYSGKKYWFAGANFNYYADIYLDPNPDRRTEEALAGIIESDPQFSQIIDQTKLENGYSVSLFAGKSFKISNYFLNINVNINNLTNNKQFVTGGFEQLRYDPQNINKFPPKIGYMYGLNYFIMATLRF
;
A
#
# COMPACT_ATOMS: atom_id res chain seq x y z
N MET A 1 -28.59 12.96 -3.28
CA MET A 1 -29.74 12.18 -3.80
C MET A 1 -29.53 10.68 -3.62
N ILE A 2 -28.97 10.23 -2.49
CA ILE A 2 -28.74 8.81 -2.11
C ILE A 2 -29.14 8.58 -0.63
N GLN A 3 -30.20 9.24 -0.20
CA GLN A 3 -30.71 9.09 1.18
C GLN A 3 -32.01 8.29 1.28
N LYS A 4 -32.43 7.60 0.21
CA LYS A 4 -33.64 6.73 0.25
C LYS A 4 -33.43 5.49 -0.65
N VAL A 5 -32.48 4.61 -0.32
CA VAL A 5 -32.62 3.20 -0.65
C VAL A 5 -32.67 2.44 0.66
N ALA A 6 -33.78 2.61 1.32
CA ALA A 6 -34.17 1.82 2.45
C ALA A 6 -34.43 0.39 2.02
N PHE A 7 -33.84 -0.52 2.71
CA PHE A 7 -34.24 -1.87 3.01
C PHE A 7 -35.68 -2.19 2.56
N SER A 8 -35.77 -2.88 1.44
CA SER A 8 -36.90 -3.74 1.10
C SER A 8 -36.31 -5.02 0.53
N ILE A 9 -35.89 -5.91 1.43
CA ILE A 9 -35.63 -7.31 1.08
C ILE A 9 -36.96 -8.03 1.12
N CYS A 10 -37.56 -8.28 -0.05
CA CYS A 10 -38.64 -9.21 -0.20
C CYS A 10 -38.22 -10.62 0.18
N LEU A 11 -38.83 -11.15 1.21
CA LEU A 11 -38.86 -12.57 1.53
C LEU A 11 -39.59 -13.33 0.40
N LEU A 12 -38.82 -13.97 -0.47
CA LEU A 12 -39.34 -15.01 -1.37
C LEU A 12 -39.14 -16.35 -0.71
N SER A 13 -40.26 -16.93 -0.24
CA SER A 13 -40.37 -18.32 0.23
C SER A 13 -40.19 -19.27 -0.94
N ILE A 14 -39.09 -20.05 -0.92
CA ILE A 14 -38.87 -21.15 -1.83
C ILE A 14 -39.11 -22.45 -1.05
N HIS A 15 -40.14 -23.16 -1.46
CA HIS A 15 -40.49 -24.51 -0.97
C HIS A 15 -39.41 -25.54 -1.34
N GLY A 16 -39.05 -26.37 -0.39
CA GLY A 16 -38.03 -27.39 -0.52
C GLY A 16 -38.44 -28.58 -1.40
N PHE A 17 -37.48 -29.09 -2.13
CA PHE A 17 -37.49 -30.46 -2.60
C PHE A 17 -36.29 -31.23 -1.97
N SER A 18 -36.65 -32.21 -1.16
CA SER A 18 -35.69 -33.12 -0.56
C SER A 18 -35.35 -34.20 -1.58
N PHE A 19 -34.10 -34.40 -1.91
CA PHE A 19 -33.59 -35.62 -2.51
C PHE A 19 -32.49 -36.18 -1.62
N SER A 20 -32.78 -37.43 -1.22
CA SER A 20 -31.87 -38.35 -0.53
C SER A 20 -30.65 -38.65 -1.39
N GLN A 21 -29.46 -38.60 -0.78
CA GLN A 21 -28.25 -39.13 -1.41
C GLN A 21 -27.54 -40.12 -0.50
N ASN A 22 -27.25 -41.26 -1.08
CA ASN A 22 -26.35 -42.30 -0.57
C ASN A 22 -24.88 -41.85 -0.56
N PRO A 23 -24.07 -42.35 0.38
CA PRO A 23 -22.66 -41.98 0.45
C PRO A 23 -21.80 -42.94 -0.37
N ASP A 24 -20.93 -42.37 -1.21
CA ASP A 24 -19.81 -43.16 -1.71
C ASP A 24 -18.52 -42.34 -1.87
N SER A 25 -17.47 -42.96 -1.36
CA SER A 25 -16.03 -42.82 -1.61
C SER A 25 -15.28 -41.57 -1.08
N THR A 26 -14.67 -41.83 0.09
CA THR A 26 -13.23 -41.63 0.41
C THR A 26 -12.47 -40.59 -0.39
N GLN A 27 -12.41 -39.38 0.14
CA GLN A 27 -11.19 -38.58 0.23
C GLN A 27 -11.10 -38.04 1.64
N THR A 28 -10.24 -38.66 2.44
CA THR A 28 -9.80 -38.13 3.72
C THR A 28 -8.93 -36.90 3.51
N THR A 29 -9.56 -35.77 3.26
CA THR A 29 -8.99 -34.49 3.62
C THR A 29 -9.33 -34.29 5.08
N GLN A 30 -8.33 -34.41 5.95
CA GLN A 30 -8.40 -33.92 7.31
C GLN A 30 -8.78 -32.44 7.24
N ASP A 31 -10.07 -32.17 7.38
CA ASP A 31 -10.60 -30.88 7.75
C ASP A 31 -10.11 -30.57 9.19
N SER A 32 -8.84 -30.20 9.32
CA SER A 32 -8.40 -29.47 10.49
C SER A 32 -9.14 -28.15 10.42
N LEU A 33 -10.19 -28.01 11.19
CA LEU A 33 -10.83 -26.73 11.54
C LEU A 33 -9.72 -25.80 12.02
N ALA A 34 -9.16 -25.05 11.10
CA ALA A 34 -8.12 -24.09 11.41
C ALA A 34 -8.75 -23.00 12.29
N PRO A 35 -8.30 -22.82 13.53
CA PRO A 35 -8.86 -21.83 14.47
C PRO A 35 -8.58 -20.37 14.07
N ASN A 36 -7.90 -20.15 12.96
CA ASN A 36 -7.35 -18.86 12.56
C ASN A 36 -8.23 -18.05 11.60
N GLU A 37 -9.43 -18.48 11.27
CA GLU A 37 -10.26 -17.76 10.28
C GLU A 37 -10.67 -16.34 10.69
N ALA A 38 -10.73 -16.03 11.98
CA ALA A 38 -11.11 -14.69 12.46
C ALA A 38 -9.97 -13.68 12.46
N VAL A 39 -8.77 -14.19 12.58
CA VAL A 39 -7.54 -13.39 12.71
C VAL A 39 -7.12 -12.80 11.36
N PHE A 40 -7.46 -13.48 10.26
CA PHE A 40 -7.14 -13.04 8.89
C PHE A 40 -7.83 -11.76 8.45
N VAL A 41 -8.96 -11.44 9.04
CA VAL A 41 -9.83 -10.36 8.56
C VAL A 41 -9.32 -8.97 8.93
N THR A 42 -8.62 -8.85 10.04
CA THR A 42 -8.21 -7.55 10.59
C THR A 42 -7.00 -6.93 9.90
N SER A 43 -6.07 -7.73 9.42
CA SER A 43 -4.79 -7.23 8.91
C SER A 43 -4.81 -6.78 7.44
N LEU A 44 -5.68 -7.37 6.62
CA LEU A 44 -5.84 -6.95 5.22
C LEU A 44 -6.48 -5.55 5.09
N GLU A 45 -7.25 -5.14 6.08
CA GLU A 45 -8.00 -3.88 6.05
C GLU A 45 -7.23 -2.71 6.66
N GLU A 46 -6.23 -2.96 7.48
CA GLU A 46 -5.26 -1.95 7.93
C GLU A 46 -4.37 -1.47 6.78
N LEU A 47 -4.18 -2.30 5.78
CA LEU A 47 -3.39 -1.98 4.60
C LEU A 47 -4.01 -0.87 3.75
N ASP A 48 -5.35 -0.77 3.72
CA ASP A 48 -6.07 0.22 2.92
C ASP A 48 -5.95 1.66 3.47
N ASN A 49 -5.56 1.84 4.72
CA ASN A 49 -5.61 3.16 5.37
C ASN A 49 -4.31 3.96 5.35
N ASN A 50 -3.18 3.34 5.08
CA ASN A 50 -1.89 4.02 5.06
C ASN A 50 -1.42 4.21 3.62
N GLY A 51 -1.81 5.31 3.00
CA GLY A 51 -1.38 5.65 1.65
C GLY A 51 0.15 5.76 1.55
N GLY A 52 0.78 4.72 1.01
CA GLY A 52 2.19 4.71 0.68
C GLY A 52 2.93 3.41 1.00
N ASP A 53 2.67 2.80 2.13
CA ASP A 53 3.35 1.56 2.52
C ASP A 53 2.37 0.37 2.53
N GLN A 54 2.22 -0.27 1.38
CA GLN A 54 1.44 -1.50 1.28
C GLN A 54 2.18 -2.65 1.95
N ASN A 55 1.77 -2.98 3.17
CA ASN A 55 2.36 -4.06 3.93
C ASN A 55 1.81 -5.42 3.45
N ILE A 56 2.68 -6.36 3.10
CA ILE A 56 2.35 -7.72 2.66
C ILE A 56 1.92 -8.65 3.81
N SER A 57 1.78 -8.12 5.02
CA SER A 57 1.51 -8.91 6.24
C SER A 57 0.30 -9.84 6.11
N GLY A 58 -0.78 -9.37 5.48
CA GLY A 58 -1.99 -10.18 5.31
C GLY A 58 -1.80 -11.44 4.47
N LEU A 59 -0.93 -11.39 3.47
CA LEU A 59 -0.58 -12.57 2.66
C LEU A 59 0.30 -13.55 3.40
N LEU A 60 1.22 -13.01 4.19
CA LEU A 60 2.14 -13.84 4.96
C LEU A 60 1.40 -14.73 5.97
N GLN A 61 0.21 -14.31 6.40
CA GLN A 61 -0.65 -15.09 7.27
C GLN A 61 -1.20 -16.36 6.61
N SER A 62 -1.36 -16.40 5.30
CA SER A 62 -1.76 -17.59 4.57
C SER A 62 -0.62 -18.60 4.39
N SER A 63 0.60 -18.20 4.75
CA SER A 63 1.78 -19.06 4.71
C SER A 63 1.68 -20.22 5.72
N ARG A 64 2.19 -21.38 5.32
CA ARG A 64 2.40 -22.51 6.23
C ARG A 64 3.72 -22.45 6.98
N ASP A 65 4.50 -21.42 6.74
CA ASP A 65 5.75 -21.17 7.43
C ASP A 65 5.50 -20.66 8.85
N VAL A 66 6.15 -21.25 9.84
CA VAL A 66 5.93 -20.97 11.27
C VAL A 66 6.29 -19.53 11.63
N PHE A 67 7.36 -19.00 11.03
CA PHE A 67 7.76 -17.62 11.26
C PHE A 67 6.85 -16.65 10.50
N ALA A 68 6.72 -16.81 9.17
CA ALA A 68 6.04 -15.84 8.33
C ALA A 68 4.56 -15.65 8.68
N SER A 69 3.83 -16.75 8.99
CA SER A 69 2.42 -16.66 9.35
C SER A 69 2.20 -15.91 10.66
N ALA A 70 3.03 -16.17 11.68
CA ALA A 70 2.92 -15.50 12.97
C ALA A 70 3.44 -14.05 12.92
N ALA A 71 4.57 -13.82 12.25
CA ALA A 71 5.16 -12.48 12.10
C ALA A 71 4.26 -11.54 11.29
N GLY A 72 3.69 -12.00 10.20
CA GLY A 72 2.78 -11.22 9.36
C GLY A 72 1.54 -10.75 10.13
N PHE A 73 1.06 -11.53 11.10
CA PHE A 73 -0.04 -11.13 11.96
C PHE A 73 0.40 -10.24 13.12
N ASN A 74 1.38 -10.70 13.90
CA ASN A 74 1.72 -10.09 15.17
C ASN A 74 2.46 -8.76 15.01
N PHE A 75 3.22 -8.59 13.92
CA PHE A 75 4.08 -7.42 13.71
C PHE A 75 3.43 -6.31 12.86
N SER A 76 2.26 -6.55 12.29
CA SER A 76 1.57 -5.59 11.41
C SER A 76 1.27 -4.25 12.09
N ALA A 77 0.92 -4.28 13.38
CA ALA A 77 0.56 -3.08 14.14
C ALA A 77 1.70 -2.04 14.26
N ALA A 78 2.96 -2.47 14.14
CA ALA A 78 4.13 -1.60 14.19
C ALA A 78 4.74 -1.34 12.81
N ARG A 79 4.02 -1.57 11.73
CA ARG A 79 4.51 -1.40 10.34
C ARG A 79 5.79 -2.19 10.03
N PHE A 80 6.03 -3.27 10.74
CA PHE A 80 7.23 -4.08 10.55
C PHE A 80 7.22 -4.73 9.17
N LYS A 81 8.27 -4.49 8.39
CA LYS A 81 8.50 -5.10 7.09
C LYS A 81 9.45 -6.28 7.25
N ILE A 82 8.94 -7.49 7.06
CA ILE A 82 9.78 -8.69 7.17
C ILE A 82 10.92 -8.62 6.14
N ARG A 83 12.16 -8.76 6.62
CA ARG A 83 13.40 -8.57 5.83
C ARG A 83 13.55 -7.18 5.21
N GLY A 84 12.77 -6.20 5.66
CA GLY A 84 12.75 -4.87 5.05
C GLY A 84 12.14 -4.81 3.65
N TYR A 85 11.42 -5.84 3.22
CA TYR A 85 10.85 -5.92 1.88
C TYR A 85 9.54 -5.14 1.76
N ASN A 86 9.37 -4.45 0.66
CA ASN A 86 8.12 -3.84 0.24
C ASN A 86 7.29 -4.81 -0.62
N SER A 87 6.06 -4.43 -0.97
CA SER A 87 5.16 -5.30 -1.75
C SER A 87 5.63 -5.56 -3.18
N ASP A 88 6.47 -4.69 -3.75
CA ASP A 88 7.12 -4.89 -5.06
C ASP A 88 8.10 -6.07 -5.10
N GLN A 89 8.57 -6.51 -3.93
CA GLN A 89 9.47 -7.67 -3.79
C GLN A 89 8.72 -9.01 -3.79
N THR A 90 7.39 -9.00 -3.69
CA THR A 90 6.55 -10.20 -3.65
C THR A 90 5.66 -10.26 -4.87
N THR A 91 5.66 -11.37 -5.58
CA THR A 91 4.77 -11.57 -6.74
C THR A 91 3.39 -12.00 -6.28
N ILE A 92 2.38 -11.26 -6.70
CA ILE A 92 0.98 -11.54 -6.41
C ILE A 92 0.33 -12.08 -7.67
N LEU A 93 -0.31 -13.22 -7.53
CA LEU A 93 -0.93 -13.92 -8.65
C LEU A 93 -2.42 -14.10 -8.41
N LEU A 94 -3.23 -13.91 -9.42
CA LEU A 94 -4.60 -14.43 -9.51
C LEU A 94 -4.65 -15.55 -10.54
N ASN A 95 -5.06 -16.75 -10.11
CA ASN A 95 -5.09 -17.93 -10.95
C ASN A 95 -3.79 -18.19 -11.74
N GLY A 96 -2.64 -17.79 -11.19
CA GLY A 96 -1.32 -17.93 -11.82
C GLY A 96 -0.87 -16.73 -12.68
N SER A 97 -1.70 -15.71 -12.89
CA SER A 97 -1.31 -14.48 -13.60
C SER A 97 -0.80 -13.40 -12.65
N PRO A 98 0.33 -12.72 -12.95
CA PRO A 98 0.86 -11.65 -12.12
C PRO A 98 -0.08 -10.43 -12.12
N MET A 99 -0.30 -9.86 -10.92
CA MET A 99 -1.22 -8.75 -10.68
C MET A 99 -0.52 -7.53 -10.06
N ASN A 100 0.80 -7.59 -9.92
CA ASN A 100 1.56 -6.42 -9.51
C ASN A 100 1.42 -5.31 -10.55
N ASP A 101 1.27 -4.07 -10.09
CA ASP A 101 1.15 -2.91 -10.96
C ASP A 101 2.38 -2.76 -11.87
N PRO A 102 2.23 -2.69 -13.20
CA PRO A 102 3.37 -2.64 -14.12
C PRO A 102 4.23 -1.39 -13.99
N GLU A 103 3.68 -0.27 -13.53
CA GLU A 103 4.42 0.97 -13.31
C GLU A 103 5.31 0.89 -12.08
N THR A 104 4.73 0.53 -10.94
CA THR A 104 5.36 0.60 -9.62
C THR A 104 5.94 -0.73 -9.14
N GLY A 105 5.47 -1.85 -9.66
CA GLY A 105 5.76 -3.19 -9.17
C GLY A 105 4.96 -3.59 -7.92
N TRP A 106 4.16 -2.67 -7.36
CA TRP A 106 3.46 -2.90 -6.10
C TRP A 106 2.26 -3.84 -6.24
N GLY A 107 1.99 -4.58 -5.17
CA GLY A 107 0.77 -5.36 -5.05
C GLY A 107 -0.40 -4.49 -4.57
N GLU A 108 -1.42 -4.36 -5.39
CA GLU A 108 -2.56 -3.47 -5.13
C GLU A 108 -3.73 -4.22 -4.45
N TRP A 109 -3.55 -4.58 -3.18
CA TRP A 109 -4.51 -5.38 -2.41
C TRP A 109 -5.88 -4.72 -2.24
N TYR A 110 -5.94 -3.40 -2.25
CA TYR A 110 -7.17 -2.64 -2.09
C TYR A 110 -8.18 -2.92 -3.22
N LEU A 111 -7.72 -3.42 -4.38
CA LEU A 111 -8.59 -3.73 -5.51
C LEU A 111 -9.59 -4.88 -5.23
N TRP A 112 -9.26 -5.75 -4.28
CA TRP A 112 -10.13 -6.84 -3.83
C TRP A 112 -10.35 -6.87 -2.32
N GLY A 113 -10.20 -5.73 -1.68
CA GLY A 113 -10.44 -5.56 -0.25
C GLY A 113 -11.87 -5.97 0.16
N GLY A 114 -12.01 -6.53 1.35
CA GLY A 114 -13.32 -6.93 1.89
C GLY A 114 -13.87 -8.26 1.39
N LEU A 115 -13.23 -8.96 0.46
CA LEU A 115 -13.66 -10.22 -0.13
C LEU A 115 -12.93 -11.44 0.47
N ASN A 116 -12.71 -11.46 1.76
CA ASN A 116 -11.89 -12.45 2.46
C ASN A 116 -12.31 -13.90 2.23
N ASP A 117 -13.60 -14.15 1.98
CA ASP A 117 -14.08 -15.51 1.70
C ASP A 117 -13.62 -16.04 0.34
N VAL A 118 -13.32 -15.15 -0.59
CA VAL A 118 -12.79 -15.46 -1.91
C VAL A 118 -11.26 -15.53 -1.87
N THR A 119 -10.62 -14.53 -1.25
CA THR A 119 -9.16 -14.40 -1.24
C THR A 119 -8.44 -15.34 -0.26
N ARG A 120 -9.17 -15.99 0.64
CA ARG A 120 -8.61 -16.97 1.59
C ARG A 120 -7.95 -18.19 0.94
N TYR A 121 -8.33 -18.53 -0.27
CA TYR A 121 -7.82 -19.68 -0.99
C TYR A 121 -6.55 -19.30 -1.75
N SER A 122 -5.50 -18.99 -0.98
CA SER A 122 -4.20 -18.61 -1.50
C SER A 122 -3.14 -19.67 -1.20
N GLU A 123 -2.24 -19.85 -2.15
CA GLU A 123 -1.00 -20.57 -1.96
C GLU A 123 0.12 -19.53 -1.84
N THR A 124 0.70 -19.44 -0.65
CA THR A 124 1.81 -18.53 -0.39
C THR A 124 3.07 -19.31 -0.05
N LYS A 125 4.15 -19.00 -0.77
CA LYS A 125 5.49 -19.40 -0.41
C LYS A 125 6.35 -18.15 -0.26
N ASN A 126 7.05 -18.10 0.85
CA ASN A 126 7.87 -16.95 1.21
C ASN A 126 9.28 -17.14 0.71
N TRP A 127 9.93 -16.05 0.40
CA TRP A 127 11.33 -15.91 0.07
C TRP A 127 11.71 -16.63 -1.22
N LEU A 128 13.00 -16.87 -1.40
CA LEU A 128 13.49 -17.62 -2.55
C LEU A 128 13.02 -19.07 -2.49
N THR A 129 12.24 -19.46 -3.47
CA THR A 129 11.68 -20.81 -3.57
C THR A 129 11.32 -21.15 -5.02
N ASN A 130 11.10 -22.44 -5.28
CA ASN A 130 10.46 -22.88 -6.51
C ASN A 130 9.01 -22.37 -6.60
N ASN A 131 8.56 -22.04 -7.81
CA ASN A 131 7.23 -21.52 -8.05
C ASN A 131 6.63 -22.16 -9.32
N PRO A 132 5.52 -22.90 -9.23
CA PRO A 132 4.91 -23.57 -10.38
C PRO A 132 4.11 -22.63 -11.30
N TYR A 133 4.05 -21.33 -11.01
CA TYR A 133 3.22 -20.37 -11.72
C TYR A 133 4.03 -19.26 -12.40
N HIS A 134 5.12 -18.83 -11.77
CA HIS A 134 5.89 -17.65 -12.17
C HIS A 134 7.31 -17.73 -11.62
N PHE A 135 8.25 -16.92 -12.12
CA PHE A 135 9.58 -16.83 -11.50
C PHE A 135 9.47 -16.45 -10.02
N GLY A 136 8.65 -15.48 -9.69
CA GLY A 136 8.44 -15.00 -8.31
C GLY A 136 9.45 -13.95 -7.88
N GLY A 137 9.06 -13.10 -6.93
CA GLY A 137 9.94 -12.08 -6.33
C GLY A 137 10.89 -12.66 -5.27
N ILE A 138 11.82 -11.85 -4.79
CA ILE A 138 12.72 -12.21 -3.68
C ILE A 138 11.97 -12.40 -2.35
N GLY A 139 10.81 -11.77 -2.18
CA GLY A 139 9.88 -11.96 -1.06
C GLY A 139 8.99 -13.20 -1.21
N GLY A 140 9.08 -13.90 -2.35
CA GLY A 140 8.26 -15.06 -2.66
C GLY A 140 7.04 -14.74 -3.53
N TYR A 141 5.99 -15.54 -3.40
CA TYR A 141 4.75 -15.34 -4.13
C TYR A 141 3.51 -15.68 -3.31
N SER A 142 2.39 -15.09 -3.70
CA SER A 142 1.06 -15.50 -3.24
C SER A 142 0.12 -15.64 -4.44
N ASN A 143 -0.37 -16.84 -4.68
CA ASN A 143 -1.34 -17.14 -5.73
C ASN A 143 -2.72 -17.30 -5.14
N VAL A 144 -3.61 -16.35 -5.41
CA VAL A 144 -5.02 -16.40 -4.99
C VAL A 144 -5.83 -17.14 -6.05
N ASN A 145 -6.49 -18.22 -5.65
CA ASN A 145 -7.34 -19.01 -6.54
C ASN A 145 -8.78 -18.49 -6.47
N VAL A 146 -9.19 -17.76 -7.50
CA VAL A 146 -10.52 -17.13 -7.60
C VAL A 146 -11.48 -17.91 -8.50
N ARG A 147 -11.25 -19.21 -8.73
CA ARG A 147 -12.16 -20.07 -9.49
C ARG A 147 -13.42 -20.37 -8.70
N ALA A 148 -14.57 -20.49 -9.36
CA ALA A 148 -15.85 -20.71 -8.71
C ALA A 148 -15.91 -22.03 -7.92
N SER A 149 -15.29 -23.08 -8.42
CA SER A 149 -15.25 -24.39 -7.74
C SER A 149 -14.44 -24.37 -6.45
N ASN A 150 -13.57 -23.38 -6.27
CA ASN A 150 -12.73 -23.23 -5.08
C ASN A 150 -13.49 -22.62 -3.90
N VAL A 151 -14.60 -21.91 -4.18
CA VAL A 151 -15.48 -21.39 -3.15
C VAL A 151 -16.31 -22.55 -2.57
N ARG A 152 -16.26 -22.70 -1.25
CA ARG A 152 -16.96 -23.78 -0.54
C ARG A 152 -18.45 -23.77 -0.88
N LYS A 153 -19.02 -24.96 -1.17
CA LYS A 153 -20.44 -25.14 -1.44
C LYS A 153 -21.29 -24.71 -0.23
N GLY A 154 -22.39 -24.00 -0.50
CA GLY A 154 -23.34 -23.49 0.48
C GLY A 154 -23.22 -21.98 0.68
N SER A 155 -23.94 -21.48 1.65
CA SER A 155 -24.03 -20.07 1.99
C SER A 155 -23.23 -19.75 3.24
N ARG A 156 -22.63 -18.56 3.24
CA ARG A 156 -21.92 -18.00 4.40
C ARG A 156 -22.34 -16.54 4.57
N LEU A 157 -22.83 -16.20 5.75
CA LEU A 157 -23.13 -14.83 6.16
C LEU A 157 -22.21 -14.46 7.31
N SER A 158 -21.51 -13.33 7.21
CA SER A 158 -20.63 -12.84 8.25
C SER A 158 -20.96 -11.39 8.58
N TYR A 159 -21.00 -11.07 9.87
CA TYR A 159 -21.09 -9.71 10.36
C TYR A 159 -19.94 -9.44 11.34
N ALA A 160 -19.29 -8.29 11.18
CA ALA A 160 -18.23 -7.88 12.07
C ALA A 160 -18.45 -6.46 12.59
N LEU A 161 -18.02 -6.28 13.85
CA LEU A 161 -17.94 -5.00 14.57
C LEU A 161 -16.49 -4.71 14.91
N THR A 162 -16.05 -3.49 14.69
CA THR A 162 -14.71 -3.03 15.05
C THR A 162 -14.74 -1.52 15.36
N ASN A 163 -13.74 -1.01 16.05
CA ASN A 163 -13.54 0.41 16.28
C ASN A 163 -12.28 0.93 15.57
N ARG A 164 -11.95 0.41 14.41
CA ARG A 164 -10.79 0.84 13.61
C ARG A 164 -11.22 1.77 12.48
N ALA A 165 -10.71 1.54 11.28
CA ALA A 165 -11.02 2.33 10.09
C ALA A 165 -12.51 2.32 9.75
N TYR A 166 -13.18 1.19 9.96
CA TYR A 166 -14.64 1.07 9.80
C TYR A 166 -15.24 0.44 11.07
N ASN A 167 -16.55 0.63 11.25
CA ASN A 167 -17.27 0.14 12.44
C ASN A 167 -18.07 -1.12 12.15
N HIS A 168 -18.59 -1.24 10.93
CA HIS A 168 -19.49 -2.31 10.53
C HIS A 168 -19.02 -2.97 9.25
N ARG A 169 -19.13 -4.30 9.20
CA ARG A 169 -18.92 -5.08 7.99
C ARG A 169 -19.95 -6.17 7.89
N LEU A 170 -20.61 -6.26 6.73
CA LEU A 170 -21.49 -7.37 6.37
C LEU A 170 -20.92 -8.04 5.13
N MET A 171 -20.87 -9.37 5.10
CA MET A 171 -20.43 -10.13 3.93
C MET A 171 -21.31 -11.37 3.76
N TYR A 172 -21.76 -11.60 2.53
CA TYR A 172 -22.44 -12.81 2.12
C TYR A 172 -21.73 -13.47 0.95
N THR A 173 -21.50 -14.78 1.06
CA THR A 173 -20.85 -15.58 0.03
C THR A 173 -21.63 -16.85 -0.23
N TYR A 174 -21.81 -17.19 -1.51
CA TYR A 174 -22.47 -18.42 -1.94
C TYR A 174 -21.65 -19.12 -3.02
N GLY A 175 -21.54 -20.43 -2.92
CA GLY A 175 -20.92 -21.28 -3.92
C GLY A 175 -21.75 -22.53 -4.20
N THR A 176 -21.87 -22.90 -5.45
CA THR A 176 -22.53 -24.16 -5.83
C THR A 176 -21.64 -25.38 -5.64
N GLY A 177 -20.29 -25.14 -5.59
CA GLY A 177 -19.32 -26.20 -5.86
C GLY A 177 -19.42 -26.68 -7.31
N MET A 178 -18.55 -27.61 -7.71
CA MET A 178 -18.63 -28.27 -9.03
C MET A 178 -19.82 -29.19 -9.10
N GLN A 179 -20.73 -28.95 -10.04
CA GLN A 179 -21.93 -29.73 -10.26
C GLN A 179 -21.66 -30.91 -11.21
N THR A 180 -22.55 -31.88 -11.26
CA THR A 180 -22.43 -33.07 -12.12
C THR A 180 -22.39 -32.73 -13.63
N ASN A 181 -23.04 -31.64 -14.02
CA ASN A 181 -23.01 -31.11 -15.39
C ASN A 181 -21.72 -30.33 -15.73
N GLY A 182 -20.74 -30.29 -14.81
CA GLY A 182 -19.47 -29.63 -15.00
C GLY A 182 -19.48 -28.09 -14.82
N TRP A 183 -20.55 -27.50 -14.32
CA TRP A 183 -20.61 -26.10 -13.96
C TRP A 183 -20.34 -25.87 -12.48
N ALA A 184 -19.68 -24.74 -12.17
CA ALA A 184 -19.63 -24.17 -10.83
C ALA A 184 -19.90 -22.67 -10.92
N PHE A 185 -20.63 -22.14 -9.94
CA PHE A 185 -20.90 -20.70 -9.80
C PHE A 185 -20.60 -20.28 -8.37
N ALA A 186 -20.09 -19.06 -8.24
CA ALA A 186 -19.89 -18.46 -6.92
C ALA A 186 -20.09 -16.96 -7.01
N PHE A 187 -20.59 -16.38 -5.91
CA PHE A 187 -20.62 -14.94 -5.74
C PHE A 187 -20.36 -14.54 -4.29
N SER A 188 -19.86 -13.33 -4.09
CA SER A 188 -19.66 -12.73 -2.78
C SER A 188 -19.96 -11.24 -2.84
N LEU A 189 -20.65 -10.72 -1.82
CA LEU A 189 -20.91 -9.30 -1.62
C LEU A 189 -20.48 -8.91 -0.22
N SER A 190 -19.84 -7.77 -0.08
CA SER A 190 -19.38 -7.23 1.20
C SER A 190 -19.62 -5.74 1.27
N GLY A 191 -20.07 -5.23 2.41
CA GLY A 191 -20.18 -3.81 2.71
C GLY A 191 -19.41 -3.50 3.98
N ARG A 192 -18.64 -2.40 3.98
CA ARG A 192 -17.90 -1.87 5.13
C ARG A 192 -18.26 -0.41 5.29
N TYR A 193 -18.52 0.02 6.52
CA TYR A 193 -18.99 1.36 6.78
C TYR A 193 -18.51 1.90 8.12
N ALA A 194 -18.10 3.16 8.13
CA ALA A 194 -17.98 4.02 9.29
C ALA A 194 -18.29 5.46 8.89
N ASN A 195 -19.18 6.10 9.64
CA ASN A 195 -19.34 7.56 9.54
C ASN A 195 -18.09 8.26 10.07
N GLU A 196 -17.52 7.70 11.15
CA GLU A 196 -16.25 8.11 11.74
C GLU A 196 -15.51 6.86 12.22
N GLY A 197 -14.22 6.75 11.88
CA GLY A 197 -13.35 5.66 12.30
C GLY A 197 -12.77 5.88 13.69
N TYR A 198 -11.64 5.20 13.99
CA TYR A 198 -10.92 5.36 15.26
C TYR A 198 -10.35 6.77 15.45
N ILE A 199 -10.02 7.44 14.36
CA ILE A 199 -9.44 8.78 14.34
C ILE A 199 -10.52 9.76 13.87
N ASP A 200 -10.62 10.87 14.57
CA ASP A 200 -11.58 11.91 14.28
C ASP A 200 -11.47 12.44 12.84
N GLY A 201 -12.63 12.70 12.22
CA GLY A 201 -12.71 13.20 10.85
C GLY A 201 -12.39 12.18 9.76
N THR A 202 -12.05 10.93 10.11
CA THR A 202 -11.95 9.85 9.14
C THR A 202 -13.32 9.25 8.83
N SER A 203 -13.50 8.73 7.63
CA SER A 203 -14.73 8.04 7.23
C SER A 203 -14.40 6.85 6.34
N TYR A 204 -15.29 5.87 6.27
CA TYR A 204 -15.07 4.68 5.48
C TYR A 204 -16.36 4.17 4.85
N GLU A 205 -16.40 4.13 3.53
CA GLU A 205 -17.47 3.53 2.75
C GLU A 205 -16.85 2.62 1.70
N ALA A 206 -17.12 1.33 1.75
CA ALA A 206 -16.62 0.40 0.73
C ALA A 206 -17.59 -0.75 0.49
N LEU A 207 -17.70 -1.14 -0.77
CA LEU A 207 -18.34 -2.36 -1.20
C LEU A 207 -17.29 -3.31 -1.74
N GLY A 208 -17.55 -4.60 -1.68
CA GLY A 208 -16.78 -5.61 -2.37
C GLY A 208 -17.74 -6.53 -3.12
N TYR A 209 -17.42 -6.87 -4.35
CA TYR A 209 -18.20 -7.81 -5.14
C TYR A 209 -17.30 -8.80 -5.88
N TYR A 210 -17.78 -10.02 -5.95
CA TYR A 210 -17.15 -11.11 -6.70
C TYR A 210 -18.21 -11.95 -7.37
N LEU A 211 -17.99 -12.25 -8.65
CA LEU A 211 -18.80 -13.17 -9.44
C LEU A 211 -17.86 -14.11 -10.19
N ALA A 212 -18.15 -15.40 -10.14
CA ALA A 212 -17.38 -16.38 -10.92
C ALA A 212 -18.26 -17.49 -11.48
N ALA A 213 -17.88 -17.91 -12.68
CA ALA A 213 -18.42 -19.07 -13.35
C ALA A 213 -17.28 -19.95 -13.84
N GLU A 214 -17.44 -21.26 -13.72
CA GLU A 214 -16.46 -22.24 -14.14
C GLU A 214 -17.14 -23.37 -14.89
N LYS A 215 -16.55 -23.78 -15.99
CA LYS A 215 -17.02 -24.91 -16.80
C LYS A 215 -15.91 -25.90 -17.04
N LYS A 216 -16.09 -27.09 -16.52
CA LYS A 216 -15.29 -28.26 -16.86
C LYS A 216 -15.95 -28.92 -18.08
N ILE A 217 -15.30 -28.83 -19.26
CA ILE A 217 -15.84 -29.35 -20.53
C ILE A 217 -15.68 -30.86 -20.55
N ASN A 218 -14.52 -31.35 -20.14
CA ASN A 218 -14.22 -32.80 -20.07
C ASN A 218 -13.23 -33.00 -18.89
N GLY A 219 -12.75 -34.21 -18.70
CA GLY A 219 -11.79 -34.52 -17.65
C GLY A 219 -10.44 -33.75 -17.75
N ARG A 220 -10.21 -33.03 -18.84
CA ARG A 220 -8.92 -32.41 -19.15
C ARG A 220 -8.95 -30.89 -19.30
N GLN A 221 -10.10 -30.28 -19.57
CA GLN A 221 -10.16 -28.83 -19.84
C GLN A 221 -11.19 -28.15 -18.95
N THR A 222 -10.78 -27.05 -18.35
CA THR A 222 -11.63 -26.21 -17.50
C THR A 222 -11.44 -24.75 -17.87
N PHE A 223 -12.55 -24.03 -18.08
CA PHE A 223 -12.58 -22.59 -18.27
C PHE A 223 -13.18 -21.94 -17.03
N SER A 224 -12.54 -20.91 -16.54
CA SER A 224 -12.98 -20.15 -15.38
C SER A 224 -13.03 -18.68 -15.71
N PHE A 225 -14.12 -18.02 -15.41
CA PHE A 225 -14.32 -16.59 -15.55
C PHE A 225 -14.62 -15.98 -14.19
N SER A 226 -13.95 -14.87 -13.84
CA SER A 226 -14.18 -14.19 -12.57
C SER A 226 -14.14 -12.67 -12.76
N ILE A 227 -15.00 -11.96 -12.02
CA ILE A 227 -15.01 -10.52 -11.87
C ILE A 227 -14.89 -10.20 -10.39
N ILE A 228 -13.98 -9.26 -10.06
CA ILE A 228 -13.71 -8.83 -8.70
C ILE A 228 -13.62 -7.31 -8.68
N GLY A 229 -14.22 -6.66 -7.69
CA GLY A 229 -14.08 -5.22 -7.49
C GLY A 229 -14.37 -4.82 -6.07
N SER A 230 -13.73 -3.74 -5.64
CA SER A 230 -13.88 -3.17 -4.30
C SER A 230 -13.93 -1.65 -4.35
N PRO A 231 -15.03 -1.04 -4.82
CA PRO A 231 -15.19 0.40 -4.75
C PRO A 231 -15.13 0.89 -3.31
N SER A 232 -14.37 1.98 -3.09
CA SER A 232 -14.21 2.57 -1.76
C SER A 232 -14.12 4.09 -1.79
N LYS A 233 -14.66 4.74 -0.75
CA LYS A 233 -14.51 6.16 -0.46
C LYS A 233 -14.07 6.29 1.00
N VAL A 234 -12.87 6.86 1.23
CA VAL A 234 -12.21 6.85 2.53
C VAL A 234 -11.68 8.24 2.87
N GLY A 235 -12.20 8.84 3.95
CA GLY A 235 -11.64 10.04 4.55
C GLY A 235 -10.36 9.70 5.31
N LYS A 236 -9.25 10.34 4.92
CA LYS A 236 -7.91 10.00 5.40
C LYS A 236 -7.56 10.70 6.72
N GLN A 237 -6.60 10.12 7.41
CA GLN A 237 -5.92 10.72 8.55
C GLN A 237 -4.61 11.38 8.12
N SER A 238 -4.18 12.39 8.87
CA SER A 238 -2.84 12.96 8.80
C SER A 238 -1.93 12.35 9.89
N ILE A 239 -0.63 12.51 9.71
CA ILE A 239 0.36 12.44 10.78
C ILE A 239 0.97 13.81 10.96
N SER A 240 1.35 14.16 12.19
CA SER A 240 1.79 15.50 12.49
C SER A 240 3.06 15.52 13.36
N THR A 241 3.46 16.68 13.85
CA THR A 241 4.63 16.84 14.72
C THR A 241 4.28 16.55 16.17
N GLN A 242 5.28 16.29 17.02
CA GLN A 242 5.06 16.11 18.45
C GLN A 242 4.37 17.32 19.10
N GLU A 243 4.77 18.53 18.70
CA GLU A 243 4.16 19.76 19.20
C GLU A 243 2.65 19.81 19.01
N THR A 244 2.14 19.40 17.84
CA THR A 244 0.69 19.39 17.60
C THR A 244 -0.04 18.39 18.48
N TYR A 245 0.56 17.22 18.76
CA TYR A 245 0.00 16.23 19.67
C TYR A 245 0.00 16.71 21.12
N ASP A 246 1.05 17.43 21.54
CA ASP A 246 1.14 18.03 22.87
C ASP A 246 0.13 19.16 23.05
N LEU A 247 -0.04 20.02 22.04
CA LEU A 247 -1.01 21.11 22.03
C LEU A 247 -2.46 20.60 22.12
N THR A 248 -2.75 19.49 21.48
CA THR A 248 -4.11 18.91 21.45
C THR A 248 -4.34 17.93 22.60
N GLY A 249 -3.29 17.40 23.21
CA GLY A 249 -3.36 16.29 24.16
C GLY A 249 -3.85 14.97 23.51
N ASP A 250 -3.86 14.89 22.16
CA ASP A 250 -4.35 13.74 21.41
C ASP A 250 -3.28 13.20 20.44
N PRO A 251 -2.75 11.98 20.65
CA PRO A 251 -1.78 11.36 19.74
C PRO A 251 -2.39 10.95 18.38
N TYR A 252 -3.69 11.15 18.18
CA TYR A 252 -4.41 10.86 16.94
C TYR A 252 -4.95 12.11 16.27
N TYR A 253 -4.44 13.29 16.65
CA TYR A 253 -4.81 14.54 15.99
C TYR A 253 -4.74 14.40 14.46
N ASN A 254 -5.79 14.85 13.79
CA ASN A 254 -5.95 14.79 12.34
C ASN A 254 -6.21 16.18 11.79
N SER A 255 -5.25 16.74 11.04
CA SER A 255 -5.32 18.08 10.45
C SER A 255 -6.13 18.15 9.15
N TYR A 256 -6.72 17.06 8.67
CA TYR A 256 -7.39 17.03 7.38
C TYR A 256 -8.88 17.41 7.43
N TRP A 257 -9.46 17.57 8.58
CA TRP A 257 -10.89 17.84 8.70
C TRP A 257 -11.17 19.15 9.47
N GLY A 258 -12.38 19.63 9.31
CA GLY A 258 -12.92 20.77 10.04
C GLY A 258 -14.42 20.87 9.87
N TYR A 259 -15.00 21.86 10.52
CA TYR A 259 -16.44 22.14 10.40
C TYR A 259 -16.72 23.15 9.30
N GLN A 260 -17.75 22.88 8.50
CA GLN A 260 -18.30 23.77 7.49
C GLN A 260 -19.74 24.11 7.87
N THR A 261 -20.06 25.39 7.93
CA THR A 261 -21.44 25.87 8.10
C THR A 261 -22.13 25.90 6.74
N LEU A 262 -23.18 25.11 6.59
CA LEU A 262 -23.97 25.07 5.37
C LEU A 262 -24.95 26.29 5.32
N PRO A 263 -25.46 26.66 4.12
CA PRO A 263 -26.39 27.79 3.97
C PRO A 263 -27.69 27.69 4.79
N ASP A 264 -28.09 26.46 5.16
CA ASP A 264 -29.24 26.20 6.01
C ASP A 264 -28.93 26.29 7.52
N GLY A 265 -27.71 26.64 7.89
CA GLY A 265 -27.21 26.74 9.27
C GLY A 265 -26.78 25.41 9.89
N ASN A 266 -26.90 24.29 9.18
CA ASN A 266 -26.37 23.01 9.64
C ASN A 266 -24.86 23.01 9.58
N VAL A 267 -24.21 22.30 10.50
CA VAL A 267 -22.76 22.14 10.56
C VAL A 267 -22.38 20.75 10.06
N LEU A 268 -21.50 20.71 9.06
CA LEU A 268 -20.96 19.47 8.46
C LEU A 268 -19.51 19.28 8.90
N LYS A 269 -19.20 18.10 9.42
CA LYS A 269 -17.80 17.65 9.61
C LYS A 269 -17.25 17.19 8.25
N ARG A 270 -16.28 17.94 7.70
CA ARG A 270 -15.77 17.73 6.35
C ARG A 270 -14.28 17.42 6.37
N ASN A 271 -13.88 16.33 5.69
CA ASN A 271 -12.48 15.96 5.49
C ASN A 271 -12.02 16.45 4.11
N SER A 272 -10.88 17.13 4.06
CA SER A 272 -10.29 17.66 2.83
C SER A 272 -9.58 16.58 2.00
N ARG A 273 -9.24 15.44 2.61
CA ARG A 273 -8.43 14.37 2.00
C ARG A 273 -9.24 13.08 1.91
N VAL A 274 -9.98 12.92 0.84
CA VAL A 274 -10.84 11.76 0.60
C VAL A 274 -10.33 10.98 -0.60
N SER A 275 -10.02 9.70 -0.38
CA SER A 275 -9.65 8.77 -1.45
C SER A 275 -10.91 8.12 -2.02
N ASN A 276 -10.98 8.04 -3.35
CA ASN A 276 -12.08 7.39 -4.09
C ASN A 276 -11.46 6.42 -5.10
N THR A 277 -11.77 5.13 -4.97
CA THR A 277 -11.15 4.09 -5.80
C THR A 277 -12.19 3.11 -6.29
N HIS A 278 -12.15 2.78 -7.58
CA HIS A 278 -12.89 1.66 -8.15
C HIS A 278 -12.17 1.15 -9.40
N MET A 279 -11.48 0.02 -9.28
CA MET A 279 -10.73 -0.64 -10.35
C MET A 279 -11.06 -2.14 -10.37
N PRO A 280 -12.14 -2.57 -11.04
CA PRO A 280 -12.50 -3.97 -11.17
C PRO A 280 -11.47 -4.75 -12.00
N ILE A 281 -11.34 -6.01 -11.65
CA ILE A 281 -10.52 -7.01 -12.34
C ILE A 281 -11.44 -8.02 -12.98
N VAL A 282 -11.23 -8.29 -14.27
CA VAL A 282 -11.87 -9.37 -15.01
C VAL A 282 -10.79 -10.34 -15.43
N ILE A 283 -10.97 -11.62 -15.13
CA ILE A 283 -10.01 -12.66 -15.49
C ILE A 283 -10.70 -13.89 -16.09
N LEU A 284 -10.15 -14.37 -17.19
CA LEU A 284 -10.49 -15.63 -17.85
C LEU A 284 -9.31 -16.57 -17.76
N THR A 285 -9.51 -17.77 -17.24
CA THR A 285 -8.47 -18.80 -17.11
C THR A 285 -8.87 -20.07 -17.80
N HIS A 286 -7.95 -20.63 -18.58
CA HIS A 286 -8.05 -21.95 -19.19
C HIS A 286 -7.02 -22.87 -18.56
N ASP A 287 -7.48 -23.91 -17.87
CA ASP A 287 -6.65 -24.98 -17.33
C ASP A 287 -6.77 -26.20 -18.24
N TRP A 288 -5.66 -26.61 -18.84
CA TRP A 288 -5.59 -27.75 -19.74
C TRP A 288 -4.64 -28.82 -19.21
N LYS A 289 -5.22 -29.94 -18.76
CA LYS A 289 -4.48 -31.15 -18.42
C LYS A 289 -4.15 -31.91 -19.71
N ILE A 290 -3.00 -31.63 -20.28
CA ILE A 290 -2.53 -32.25 -21.54
C ILE A 290 -2.34 -33.76 -21.34
N SER A 291 -1.77 -34.13 -20.21
CA SER A 291 -1.61 -35.52 -19.77
C SER A 291 -1.63 -35.61 -18.23
N GLU A 292 -1.51 -36.80 -17.65
CA GLU A 292 -1.39 -36.95 -16.18
C GLU A 292 -0.10 -36.29 -15.63
N LYS A 293 0.88 -36.04 -16.48
CA LYS A 293 2.19 -35.48 -16.14
C LYS A 293 2.44 -34.09 -16.73
N ALA A 294 1.48 -33.50 -17.44
CA ALA A 294 1.65 -32.21 -18.09
C ALA A 294 0.37 -31.39 -18.03
N ASN A 295 0.47 -30.15 -17.60
CA ASN A 295 -0.63 -29.17 -17.56
C ASN A 295 -0.17 -27.82 -18.12
N LEU A 296 -1.12 -27.12 -18.73
CA LEU A 296 -0.98 -25.76 -19.21
C LEU A 296 -2.07 -24.91 -18.58
N THR A 297 -1.71 -23.84 -17.92
CA THR A 297 -2.63 -22.82 -17.41
C THR A 297 -2.40 -21.54 -18.19
N THR A 298 -3.44 -21.02 -18.84
CA THR A 298 -3.40 -19.75 -19.55
C THR A 298 -4.47 -18.83 -19.01
N SER A 299 -4.11 -17.59 -18.66
CA SER A 299 -5.03 -16.60 -18.17
C SER A 299 -4.88 -15.29 -18.92
N ILE A 300 -6.01 -14.64 -19.20
CA ILE A 300 -6.09 -13.28 -19.72
C ILE A 300 -6.86 -12.46 -18.69
N TYR A 301 -6.35 -11.28 -18.35
CA TYR A 301 -7.04 -10.38 -17.44
C TYR A 301 -7.06 -8.95 -17.96
N SER A 302 -7.99 -8.16 -17.44
CA SER A 302 -8.03 -6.71 -17.61
C SER A 302 -8.45 -6.06 -16.32
N THR A 303 -7.82 -4.92 -16.02
CA THR A 303 -8.19 -4.02 -14.93
C THR A 303 -8.44 -2.65 -15.52
N PHE A 304 -9.52 -2.00 -15.12
CA PHE A 304 -9.86 -0.67 -15.61
C PHE A 304 -10.61 0.09 -14.54
N GLY A 305 -10.44 1.40 -14.49
CA GLY A 305 -11.21 2.21 -13.55
C GLY A 305 -10.44 3.47 -13.11
N LYS A 306 -10.80 3.95 -11.93
CA LYS A 306 -10.32 5.23 -11.42
C LYS A 306 -9.86 5.12 -9.98
N GLN A 307 -8.83 5.88 -9.69
CA GLN A 307 -8.34 6.16 -8.35
C GLN A 307 -8.12 7.66 -8.22
N GLY A 308 -8.78 8.28 -7.25
CA GLY A 308 -8.67 9.70 -7.02
C GLY A 308 -8.47 10.02 -5.55
N GLN A 309 -7.89 11.18 -5.29
CA GLN A 309 -7.75 11.70 -3.94
C GLN A 309 -7.93 13.21 -3.93
N THR A 310 -8.85 13.69 -3.07
CA THR A 310 -9.06 15.12 -2.91
C THR A 310 -7.93 15.76 -2.12
N GLY A 311 -7.80 17.08 -2.25
CA GLY A 311 -6.88 17.89 -1.48
C GLY A 311 -7.23 19.37 -1.59
N LEU A 312 -6.83 20.15 -0.58
CA LEU A 312 -6.91 21.59 -0.65
C LEU A 312 -5.81 22.12 -1.57
N ASN A 313 -6.17 23.10 -2.39
CA ASN A 313 -5.25 23.89 -3.19
C ASN A 313 -5.60 25.37 -3.03
N TRP A 314 -4.60 26.25 -3.05
CA TRP A 314 -4.79 27.69 -2.82
C TRP A 314 -3.81 28.51 -3.63
N ASN A 315 -4.20 29.75 -3.93
CA ASN A 315 -3.39 30.71 -4.66
C ASN A 315 -3.40 32.04 -3.94
N ASP A 316 -2.20 32.60 -3.71
CA ASP A 316 -1.97 33.92 -3.13
C ASP A 316 -2.78 34.21 -1.86
N ASP A 317 -2.83 33.21 -0.96
CA ASP A 317 -3.42 33.34 0.36
C ASP A 317 -2.74 32.42 1.38
N LYS A 318 -3.19 32.46 2.63
CA LYS A 318 -2.63 31.69 3.74
C LYS A 318 -2.79 30.19 3.51
N ASP A 319 -1.81 29.42 3.96
CA ASP A 319 -1.92 27.96 3.96
C ASP A 319 -3.13 27.51 4.77
N PRO A 320 -4.09 26.78 4.20
CA PRO A 320 -5.32 26.37 4.91
C PRO A 320 -5.12 25.21 5.89
N ARG A 321 -3.92 24.63 5.94
CA ARG A 321 -3.63 23.50 6.83
C ARG A 321 -3.36 23.98 8.24
N PRO A 322 -4.12 23.54 9.25
CA PRO A 322 -3.94 24.03 10.61
C PRO A 322 -2.57 23.69 11.22
N ASP A 323 -1.95 22.56 10.81
CA ASP A 323 -0.62 22.13 11.26
C ASP A 323 0.53 22.69 10.41
N TYR A 324 0.29 23.77 9.66
CA TYR A 324 1.36 24.49 8.98
C TYR A 324 2.29 25.14 10.00
N TYR A 325 3.61 24.99 9.81
CA TYR A 325 4.60 25.37 10.82
C TYR A 325 4.49 26.81 11.32
N LYS A 326 4.02 27.78 10.48
CA LYS A 326 3.81 29.17 10.89
C LYS A 326 2.60 29.39 11.81
N TYR A 327 1.78 28.36 12.03
CA TYR A 327 0.63 28.40 12.93
C TYR A 327 0.88 27.63 14.23
N LEU A 328 2.15 27.33 14.51
CA LEU A 328 2.57 26.68 15.74
C LEU A 328 3.24 27.68 16.68
N PRO A 329 3.08 27.55 18.00
CA PRO A 329 3.76 28.42 18.98
C PRO A 329 5.27 28.46 18.77
N SER A 330 5.91 27.32 18.48
CA SER A 330 7.36 27.21 18.26
C SER A 330 7.90 28.11 17.15
N TYR A 331 7.09 28.41 16.14
CA TYR A 331 7.48 29.37 15.10
C TYR A 331 7.66 30.78 15.66
N TYR A 332 6.73 31.27 16.46
CA TYR A 332 6.76 32.58 17.06
C TYR A 332 7.83 32.68 18.15
N GLU A 333 8.04 31.62 18.92
CA GLU A 333 9.16 31.54 19.85
C GLU A 333 10.51 31.64 19.13
N GLY A 334 10.66 30.98 17.97
CA GLY A 334 11.85 31.01 17.15
C GLY A 334 12.19 32.41 16.56
N ILE A 335 11.20 33.29 16.43
CA ILE A 335 11.37 34.67 15.98
C ILE A 335 11.29 35.72 17.12
N ASN A 336 11.32 35.25 18.37
CA ASN A 336 11.23 36.05 19.60
C ASN A 336 9.94 36.90 19.71
N ASP A 337 8.81 36.32 19.32
CA ASP A 337 7.47 36.90 19.44
C ASP A 337 6.60 36.14 20.45
N PRO A 338 6.82 36.32 21.78
CA PRO A 338 6.10 35.57 22.80
C PRO A 338 4.60 35.88 22.87
N ILE A 339 4.19 37.05 22.37
CA ILE A 339 2.77 37.46 22.35
C ILE A 339 2.00 36.60 21.37
N ASN A 340 2.47 36.50 20.14
CA ASN A 340 1.82 35.68 19.12
C ASN A 340 1.99 34.17 19.43
N ALA A 341 3.07 33.75 20.07
CA ALA A 341 3.19 32.37 20.58
C ALA A 341 2.07 32.03 21.58
N ALA A 342 1.80 32.89 22.56
CA ALA A 342 0.74 32.70 23.54
C ALA A 342 -0.67 32.73 22.93
N ILE A 343 -0.91 33.62 21.98
CA ILE A 343 -2.19 33.69 21.24
C ILE A 343 -2.40 32.40 20.46
N THR A 344 -1.38 31.95 19.74
CA THR A 344 -1.43 30.72 18.94
C THR A 344 -1.67 29.50 19.84
N GLN A 345 -0.95 29.40 20.96
CA GLN A 345 -1.17 28.33 21.94
C GLN A 345 -2.61 28.31 22.46
N THR A 346 -3.20 29.48 22.71
CA THR A 346 -4.60 29.60 23.15
C THR A 346 -5.59 29.15 22.06
N ASN A 347 -5.32 29.51 20.80
CA ASN A 347 -6.14 29.07 19.67
C ASN A 347 -6.15 27.54 19.52
N TRP A 348 -5.00 26.90 19.71
CA TRP A 348 -4.88 25.44 19.64
C TRP A 348 -5.67 24.68 20.73
N GLN A 349 -6.03 25.35 21.82
CA GLN A 349 -6.89 24.75 22.85
C GLN A 349 -8.34 24.60 22.40
N THR A 350 -8.77 25.31 21.35
CA THR A 350 -10.12 25.22 20.80
C THR A 350 -10.16 24.29 19.60
N GLU A 351 -11.23 23.53 19.44
CA GLU A 351 -11.39 22.63 18.28
C GLU A 351 -11.41 23.44 16.96
N ALA A 352 -12.11 24.57 16.95
CA ALA A 352 -12.16 25.44 15.78
C ALA A 352 -10.78 26.00 15.40
N GLY A 353 -9.93 26.32 16.37
CA GLY A 353 -8.62 26.92 16.12
C GLY A 353 -7.57 25.91 15.64
N ARG A 354 -7.81 24.61 15.79
CA ARG A 354 -6.89 23.53 15.42
C ARG A 354 -7.33 22.68 14.23
N GLN A 355 -8.47 22.99 13.61
CA GLN A 355 -9.02 22.26 12.47
C GLN A 355 -9.08 23.15 11.21
N VAL A 356 -9.37 22.53 10.05
CA VAL A 356 -9.53 23.25 8.78
C VAL A 356 -10.70 24.23 8.90
N ASP A 357 -10.43 25.51 8.69
CA ASP A 357 -11.46 26.56 8.69
C ASP A 357 -12.09 26.70 7.30
N TRP A 358 -13.14 25.89 7.06
CA TRP A 358 -13.87 25.89 5.80
C TRP A 358 -14.58 27.21 5.58
N ASP A 359 -15.19 27.78 6.62
CA ASP A 359 -15.98 28.99 6.51
C ASP A 359 -15.11 30.20 6.14
N GLN A 360 -13.89 30.26 6.67
CA GLN A 360 -12.91 31.27 6.28
C GLN A 360 -12.49 31.17 4.81
N MET A 361 -12.35 29.94 4.27
CA MET A 361 -12.04 29.76 2.85
C MET A 361 -13.19 30.23 1.94
N TYR A 362 -14.44 29.93 2.30
CA TYR A 362 -15.63 30.45 1.61
C TYR A 362 -15.67 31.99 1.68
N PHE A 363 -15.41 32.56 2.85
CA PHE A 363 -15.36 34.00 3.03
C PHE A 363 -14.27 34.64 2.15
N ALA A 364 -13.05 34.11 2.16
CA ALA A 364 -11.95 34.62 1.35
C ALA A 364 -12.28 34.60 -0.15
N ASN A 365 -12.87 33.53 -0.64
CA ASN A 365 -13.30 33.38 -2.01
C ASN A 365 -14.38 34.40 -2.39
N SER A 366 -15.36 34.65 -1.54
CA SER A 366 -16.47 35.60 -1.79
C SER A 366 -16.02 37.07 -1.84
N LYS A 367 -14.81 37.38 -1.40
CA LYS A 367 -14.25 38.75 -1.39
C LYS A 367 -13.21 38.98 -2.49
N ASN A 368 -12.88 37.98 -3.29
CA ASN A 368 -11.81 38.09 -4.29
C ASN A 368 -12.39 38.41 -5.69
N LEU A 369 -13.00 39.59 -5.83
CA LEU A 369 -13.48 40.05 -7.14
C LEU A 369 -12.28 40.24 -8.10
N TYR A 370 -12.39 39.63 -9.27
CA TYR A 370 -11.32 39.59 -10.25
C TYR A 370 -11.86 39.69 -11.67
N THR A 371 -11.17 40.42 -12.51
CA THR A 371 -11.46 40.51 -13.95
C THR A 371 -10.51 39.59 -14.70
N ALA A 372 -11.01 38.41 -15.11
CA ALA A 372 -10.24 37.46 -15.90
C ALA A 372 -10.05 37.98 -17.32
N LYS A 373 -8.82 37.90 -17.83
CA LYS A 373 -8.42 38.35 -19.18
C LYS A 373 -7.71 37.25 -19.95
N ASP A 374 -7.86 37.28 -21.26
CA ASP A 374 -7.04 36.45 -22.14
C ASP A 374 -5.61 37.02 -22.25
N LEU A 375 -4.72 36.28 -22.96
CA LEU A 375 -3.34 36.74 -23.18
C LEU A 375 -3.25 38.03 -24.03
N GLY A 376 -4.31 38.39 -24.76
CA GLY A 376 -4.43 39.63 -25.52
C GLY A 376 -4.97 40.81 -24.68
N GLY A 377 -5.30 40.58 -23.40
CA GLY A 377 -5.83 41.61 -22.50
C GLY A 377 -7.36 41.79 -22.59
N ASN A 378 -8.07 41.01 -23.41
CA ASN A 378 -9.53 41.07 -23.50
C ASN A 378 -10.17 40.42 -22.27
N VAL A 379 -11.25 41.08 -21.77
CA VAL A 379 -11.99 40.57 -20.62
C VAL A 379 -12.74 39.30 -21.03
N LEU A 380 -12.56 38.25 -20.26
CA LEU A 380 -13.28 36.98 -20.38
C LEU A 380 -14.47 36.94 -19.44
N GLU A 381 -14.28 37.30 -18.17
CA GLU A 381 -15.31 37.28 -17.15
C GLU A 381 -14.94 38.18 -15.97
N GLU A 382 -15.92 38.78 -15.32
CA GLU A 382 -15.80 39.46 -14.02
C GLU A 382 -16.57 38.63 -12.97
N GLY A 383 -15.89 38.24 -11.88
CA GLY A 383 -16.47 37.45 -10.82
C GLY A 383 -15.46 37.17 -9.73
N ASN A 384 -15.84 36.37 -8.75
CA ASN A 384 -14.95 35.96 -7.66
C ASN A 384 -14.02 34.85 -8.14
N ARG A 385 -12.73 35.17 -8.32
CA ARG A 385 -11.69 34.15 -8.56
C ARG A 385 -11.43 33.40 -7.27
N ALA A 386 -11.48 32.07 -7.28
CA ALA A 386 -11.17 31.27 -6.11
C ALA A 386 -9.72 31.50 -5.64
N LYS A 387 -9.55 31.75 -4.34
CA LYS A 387 -8.27 31.67 -3.62
C LYS A 387 -8.02 30.27 -3.09
N TYR A 388 -9.08 29.59 -2.70
CA TYR A 388 -9.07 28.23 -2.19
C TYR A 388 -10.02 27.36 -3.00
N ILE A 389 -9.59 26.13 -3.27
CA ILE A 389 -10.43 25.11 -3.93
C ILE A 389 -10.18 23.75 -3.29
N VAL A 390 -11.12 22.84 -3.50
CA VAL A 390 -10.87 21.40 -3.37
C VAL A 390 -10.59 20.83 -4.76
N GLU A 391 -9.42 20.28 -4.95
CA GLU A 391 -9.06 19.55 -6.18
C GLU A 391 -9.16 18.05 -5.97
N ASN A 392 -9.34 17.29 -7.04
CA ASN A 392 -9.22 15.85 -7.05
C ASN A 392 -8.13 15.40 -8.01
N GLN A 393 -7.11 14.71 -7.51
CA GLN A 393 -5.99 14.18 -8.28
C GLN A 393 -6.31 12.75 -8.68
N TRP A 394 -6.44 12.51 -9.98
CA TRP A 394 -6.85 11.24 -10.56
C TRP A 394 -5.68 10.46 -11.15
N ASN A 395 -5.74 9.14 -11.00
CA ASN A 395 -5.03 8.15 -11.79
C ASN A 395 -6.06 7.17 -12.35
N ASN A 396 -6.51 7.37 -13.57
CA ASN A 396 -7.42 6.46 -14.24
C ASN A 396 -6.60 5.44 -15.02
N GLN A 397 -6.79 4.18 -14.70
CA GLN A 397 -5.99 3.08 -15.21
C GLN A 397 -6.78 2.18 -16.16
N ILE A 398 -6.12 1.75 -17.22
CA ILE A 398 -6.51 0.60 -18.02
C ILE A 398 -5.29 -0.28 -18.16
N SER A 399 -5.38 -1.52 -17.68
CA SER A 399 -4.32 -2.50 -17.84
C SER A 399 -4.87 -3.84 -18.30
N GLY A 400 -4.03 -4.62 -18.95
CA GLY A 400 -4.35 -5.97 -19.34
C GLY A 400 -3.10 -6.85 -19.36
N GLY A 401 -3.30 -8.15 -19.24
CA GLY A 401 -2.20 -9.09 -19.28
C GLY A 401 -2.63 -10.46 -19.77
N LEU A 402 -1.66 -11.15 -20.35
CA LEU A 402 -1.73 -12.54 -20.76
C LEU A 402 -0.61 -13.31 -20.04
N GLY A 403 -0.96 -14.42 -19.41
CA GLY A 403 0.00 -15.34 -18.81
C GLY A 403 -0.25 -16.77 -19.23
N SER A 404 0.80 -17.52 -19.52
CA SER A 404 0.69 -18.95 -19.83
C SER A 404 1.84 -19.71 -19.18
N THR A 405 1.53 -20.71 -18.38
CA THR A 405 2.50 -21.53 -17.66
C THR A 405 2.30 -23.01 -17.97
N TYR A 406 3.35 -23.66 -18.44
CA TYR A 406 3.41 -25.09 -18.74
C TYR A 406 4.23 -25.80 -17.67
N ASN A 407 3.65 -26.80 -17.05
CA ASN A 407 4.30 -27.68 -16.07
C ASN A 407 4.36 -29.11 -16.58
N ARG A 408 5.52 -29.77 -16.46
CA ARG A 408 5.72 -31.17 -16.87
C ARG A 408 6.55 -31.95 -15.87
N ILE A 409 6.05 -33.11 -15.49
CA ILE A 409 6.73 -34.06 -14.61
C ILE A 409 7.41 -35.14 -15.47
N MET A 410 8.71 -35.30 -15.30
CA MET A 410 9.57 -36.27 -16.04
C MET A 410 10.40 -37.10 -15.06
N GLY A 411 9.77 -38.13 -14.44
CA GLY A 411 10.41 -38.87 -13.35
C GLY A 411 10.61 -37.98 -12.12
N ASP A 412 11.86 -37.82 -11.70
CA ASP A 412 12.24 -36.97 -10.55
C ASP A 412 12.43 -35.47 -10.93
N LEU A 413 12.30 -35.17 -12.20
CA LEU A 413 12.42 -33.80 -12.72
C LEU A 413 11.05 -33.19 -12.97
N VAL A 414 10.81 -31.97 -12.47
CA VAL A 414 9.67 -31.12 -12.83
C VAL A 414 10.20 -29.92 -13.59
N LEU A 415 9.70 -29.70 -14.81
CA LEU A 415 10.01 -28.54 -15.64
C LEU A 415 8.80 -27.60 -15.64
N THR A 416 9.03 -26.33 -15.37
CA THR A 416 8.07 -25.24 -15.49
C THR A 416 8.59 -24.20 -16.48
N VAL A 417 7.77 -23.82 -17.46
CA VAL A 417 8.06 -22.74 -18.39
C VAL A 417 6.87 -21.80 -18.43
N GLY A 418 7.11 -20.50 -18.38
CA GLY A 418 6.03 -19.51 -18.43
C GLY A 418 6.40 -18.29 -19.26
N ILE A 419 5.40 -17.73 -19.91
CA ILE A 419 5.45 -16.47 -20.63
C ILE A 419 4.37 -15.54 -20.09
N PHE A 420 4.71 -14.24 -19.93
CA PHE A 420 3.78 -13.23 -19.49
C PHE A 420 3.98 -11.95 -20.29
N ALA A 421 2.88 -11.26 -20.55
CA ALA A 421 2.89 -9.94 -21.16
C ALA A 421 1.84 -9.08 -20.47
N GLN A 422 2.21 -7.86 -20.10
CA GLN A 422 1.34 -6.89 -19.45
C GLN A 422 1.46 -5.55 -20.16
N THR A 423 0.35 -4.85 -20.30
CA THR A 423 0.34 -3.46 -20.77
C THR A 423 -0.56 -2.63 -19.88
N GLN A 424 -0.19 -1.37 -19.66
CA GLN A 424 -0.91 -0.45 -18.80
C GLN A 424 -0.84 0.96 -19.37
N ARG A 425 -1.95 1.69 -19.28
CA ARG A 425 -2.04 3.11 -19.49
C ARG A 425 -2.62 3.77 -18.26
N ASN A 426 -1.84 4.60 -17.61
CA ASN A 426 -2.25 5.45 -16.49
C ASN A 426 -2.52 6.86 -17.00
N HIS A 427 -3.71 7.41 -16.74
CA HIS A 427 -4.10 8.77 -17.04
C HIS A 427 -4.05 9.60 -15.75
N TYR A 428 -3.07 10.47 -15.66
CA TYR A 428 -2.86 11.39 -14.54
C TYR A 428 -3.41 12.77 -14.90
N PHE A 429 -4.37 13.25 -14.12
CA PHE A 429 -4.97 14.57 -14.30
C PHE A 429 -5.59 15.06 -12.99
N LYS A 430 -5.93 16.35 -12.95
CA LYS A 430 -6.69 16.95 -11.86
C LYS A 430 -8.05 17.38 -12.32
N THR A 431 -9.06 17.31 -11.44
CA THR A 431 -10.33 17.99 -11.63
C THR A 431 -10.58 18.93 -10.45
N LEU A 432 -11.31 20.00 -10.70
CA LEU A 432 -11.84 20.84 -9.64
C LEU A 432 -13.05 20.15 -9.02
N ASP A 433 -13.01 19.90 -7.69
CA ASP A 433 -14.06 19.21 -6.96
C ASP A 433 -15.05 20.20 -6.32
N ASP A 434 -14.56 21.33 -5.78
CA ASP A 434 -15.38 22.37 -5.13
C ASP A 434 -14.68 23.74 -5.21
N LEU A 435 -15.40 24.74 -5.70
CA LEU A 435 -14.95 26.14 -5.80
C LEU A 435 -15.00 26.88 -4.47
N LEU A 436 -15.56 26.28 -3.40
CA LEU A 436 -15.74 26.90 -2.09
C LEU A 436 -16.39 28.29 -2.18
N GLY A 437 -17.46 28.39 -2.98
CA GLY A 437 -18.26 29.61 -3.14
C GLY A 437 -17.69 30.68 -4.07
N ALA A 438 -16.60 30.42 -4.79
CA ALA A 438 -16.12 31.29 -5.87
C ALA A 438 -16.87 31.02 -7.18
N ASP A 439 -16.69 31.92 -8.16
CA ASP A 439 -17.30 31.78 -9.48
C ASP A 439 -16.42 30.93 -10.42
N PHE A 440 -15.10 31.05 -10.33
CA PHE A 440 -14.14 30.31 -11.16
C PHE A 440 -12.74 30.21 -10.54
N TRP A 441 -11.95 29.28 -11.04
CA TRP A 441 -10.50 29.15 -10.88
C TRP A 441 -9.81 29.39 -12.22
N LEU A 442 -8.59 29.94 -12.24
CA LEU A 442 -7.78 30.08 -13.46
C LEU A 442 -6.87 28.88 -13.66
N ASN A 443 -6.79 28.37 -14.90
CA ASN A 443 -5.88 27.28 -15.25
C ASN A 443 -4.45 27.76 -15.44
N VAL A 444 -3.89 28.35 -14.39
CA VAL A 444 -2.50 28.81 -14.36
C VAL A 444 -1.73 28.08 -13.25
N ASP A 445 -0.41 28.02 -13.42
CA ASP A 445 0.48 27.59 -12.36
C ASP A 445 0.72 28.76 -11.41
N GLN A 446 0.33 28.59 -10.17
CA GLN A 446 0.33 29.64 -9.16
C GLN A 446 1.73 30.14 -8.79
N PHE A 447 2.77 29.28 -8.86
CA PHE A 447 4.14 29.70 -8.62
C PHE A 447 4.69 30.46 -9.83
N ALA A 448 4.40 29.99 -11.04
CA ALA A 448 4.81 30.68 -12.24
C ALA A 448 4.07 32.03 -12.44
N GLU A 449 2.82 32.15 -11.97
CA GLU A 449 2.08 33.43 -11.95
C GLU A 449 2.75 34.48 -11.09
N LEU A 450 3.46 34.07 -10.04
CA LEU A 450 4.23 34.96 -9.16
C LEU A 450 5.68 35.20 -9.64
N ASP A 451 6.29 34.16 -10.24
CA ASP A 451 7.72 34.20 -10.59
C ASP A 451 7.98 34.86 -11.96
N PHE A 452 7.02 34.84 -12.90
CA PHE A 452 7.22 35.30 -14.26
C PHE A 452 6.35 36.52 -14.61
N VAL A 453 6.95 37.46 -15.32
CA VAL A 453 6.23 38.65 -15.82
C VAL A 453 5.37 38.32 -17.04
N ASP A 454 5.80 37.35 -17.86
CA ASP A 454 5.05 36.90 -19.02
C ASP A 454 3.88 36.01 -18.61
N PRO A 455 2.60 36.41 -18.77
CA PRO A 455 1.47 35.61 -18.39
C PRO A 455 1.35 34.30 -19.20
N ALA A 456 2.02 34.18 -20.36
CA ALA A 456 2.06 32.94 -21.11
C ALA A 456 2.88 31.86 -20.38
N ALA A 457 3.92 32.24 -19.65
CA ALA A 457 4.73 31.31 -18.86
C ALA A 457 3.94 30.63 -17.74
N ALA A 458 2.92 31.29 -17.20
CA ALA A 458 2.08 30.75 -16.14
C ALA A 458 1.00 29.77 -16.63
N GLN A 459 0.76 29.71 -17.95
CA GLN A 459 -0.31 28.86 -18.48
C GLN A 459 -0.02 27.37 -18.29
N ASN A 460 -0.98 26.64 -17.74
CA ASN A 460 -0.89 25.18 -17.67
C ASN A 460 -1.15 24.52 -19.04
N ASP A 461 -1.85 25.21 -19.95
CA ASP A 461 -2.10 24.75 -21.30
C ASP A 461 -2.14 25.92 -22.30
N LEU A 462 -1.09 26.07 -23.09
CA LEU A 462 -0.99 27.09 -24.15
C LEU A 462 -1.95 26.81 -25.32
N GLN A 463 -2.48 25.60 -25.46
CA GLN A 463 -3.51 25.30 -26.48
C GLN A 463 -4.86 25.91 -26.09
N ASN A 464 -5.12 26.12 -24.79
CA ASN A 464 -6.31 26.75 -24.23
C ASN A 464 -5.93 27.71 -23.10
N PRO A 465 -5.28 28.83 -23.42
CA PRO A 465 -4.78 29.78 -22.42
C PRO A 465 -5.92 30.50 -21.70
N SER A 466 -5.64 30.94 -20.48
CA SER A 466 -6.56 31.71 -19.64
C SER A 466 -7.91 31.05 -19.38
N ARG A 467 -7.97 29.69 -19.45
CA ARG A 467 -9.21 28.95 -19.27
C ARG A 467 -9.77 29.11 -17.85
N LEU A 468 -11.03 29.49 -17.78
CA LEU A 468 -11.80 29.51 -16.54
C LEU A 468 -12.26 28.09 -16.20
N ILE A 469 -11.96 27.66 -14.98
CA ILE A 469 -12.19 26.29 -14.50
C ILE A 469 -13.40 26.31 -13.58
N ARG A 470 -14.34 25.39 -13.83
CA ARG A 470 -15.53 25.11 -13.03
C ARG A 470 -15.45 23.74 -12.38
N GLU A 471 -16.39 23.43 -11.49
CA GLU A 471 -16.46 22.10 -10.88
C GLU A 471 -16.60 20.99 -11.91
N GLY A 472 -15.77 19.97 -11.79
CA GLY A 472 -15.66 18.84 -12.73
C GLY A 472 -14.67 19.03 -13.87
N ASP A 473 -14.21 20.28 -14.14
CA ASP A 473 -13.26 20.55 -15.21
C ASP A 473 -11.87 19.97 -14.90
N VAL A 474 -11.19 19.50 -15.96
CA VAL A 474 -9.78 19.08 -15.89
C VAL A 474 -8.89 20.31 -15.95
N PHE A 475 -7.90 20.44 -15.05
CA PHE A 475 -6.97 21.56 -14.98
C PHE A 475 -5.60 21.15 -14.44
N GLY A 476 -4.67 22.11 -14.43
CA GLY A 476 -3.32 21.94 -13.86
C GLY A 476 -2.45 21.05 -14.72
N TYR A 477 -2.50 19.73 -14.54
CA TYR A 477 -1.77 18.77 -15.36
C TYR A 477 -2.70 17.72 -15.99
N ASN A 478 -2.28 17.22 -17.16
CA ASN A 478 -3.01 16.20 -17.88
C ASN A 478 -2.05 15.39 -18.76
N TYR A 479 -1.78 14.11 -18.44
CA TYR A 479 -0.84 13.28 -19.18
C TYR A 479 -1.10 11.79 -18.97
N TYR A 480 -0.59 10.98 -19.90
CA TYR A 480 -0.54 9.53 -19.79
C TYR A 480 0.87 9.04 -19.46
N ILE A 481 0.94 7.90 -18.74
CA ILE A 481 2.11 7.03 -18.68
C ILE A 481 1.70 5.66 -19.25
N PHE A 482 2.46 5.20 -20.23
CA PHE A 482 2.29 3.88 -20.81
C PHE A 482 3.40 2.98 -20.29
N ASN A 483 3.04 1.78 -19.84
CA ASN A 483 3.97 0.74 -19.40
C ASN A 483 3.66 -0.54 -20.16
N THR A 484 4.71 -1.24 -20.60
CA THR A 484 4.61 -2.57 -21.20
C THR A 484 5.72 -3.43 -20.61
N LYS A 485 5.39 -4.65 -20.20
CA LYS A 485 6.34 -5.62 -19.66
C LYS A 485 6.11 -6.98 -20.32
N ALA A 486 7.18 -7.64 -20.77
CA ALA A 486 7.16 -9.00 -21.27
C ALA A 486 8.17 -9.84 -20.47
N GLU A 487 7.81 -11.08 -20.14
CA GLU A 487 8.63 -11.97 -19.30
C GLU A 487 8.60 -13.39 -19.86
N LEU A 488 9.75 -14.03 -19.79
CA LEU A 488 9.93 -15.46 -20.10
C LEU A 488 10.73 -16.07 -18.96
N PHE A 489 10.23 -17.16 -18.37
CA PHE A 489 11.01 -17.89 -17.38
C PHE A 489 11.00 -19.40 -17.62
N VAL A 490 12.05 -20.04 -17.14
CA VAL A 490 12.18 -21.49 -17.06
C VAL A 490 12.65 -21.89 -15.67
N GLN A 491 12.09 -22.95 -15.13
CA GLN A 491 12.47 -23.53 -13.84
C GLN A 491 12.53 -25.05 -13.94
N ALA A 492 13.57 -25.63 -13.35
CA ALA A 492 13.75 -27.06 -13.20
C ALA A 492 13.82 -27.41 -11.71
N GLU A 493 13.10 -28.43 -11.30
CA GLU A 493 13.13 -29.00 -9.94
C GLU A 493 13.53 -30.45 -10.04
N TYR A 494 14.50 -30.88 -9.25
CA TYR A 494 14.99 -32.25 -9.25
C TYR A 494 15.02 -32.82 -7.84
N SER A 495 14.30 -33.91 -7.62
CA SER A 495 14.14 -34.52 -6.30
C SER A 495 14.90 -35.82 -6.19
N LEU A 496 15.83 -35.87 -5.22
CA LEU A 496 16.55 -37.09 -4.80
C LEU A 496 16.11 -37.53 -3.40
N LYS A 497 16.53 -38.73 -3.00
CA LYS A 497 16.21 -39.25 -1.65
C LYS A 497 16.59 -38.29 -0.53
N LYS A 498 17.78 -37.67 -0.60
CA LYS A 498 18.32 -36.78 0.43
C LYS A 498 18.38 -35.32 0.02
N PHE A 499 18.21 -34.98 -1.24
CA PHE A 499 18.34 -33.63 -1.75
C PHE A 499 17.16 -33.30 -2.66
N ASP A 500 16.64 -32.07 -2.55
CA ASP A 500 15.84 -31.45 -3.58
C ASP A 500 16.60 -30.22 -4.08
N PHE A 501 16.64 -30.06 -5.40
CA PHE A 501 17.27 -28.91 -6.06
C PHE A 501 16.23 -28.17 -6.89
N TYR A 502 16.39 -26.88 -7.00
CA TYR A 502 15.74 -26.13 -8.06
C TYR A 502 16.67 -25.08 -8.62
N ALA A 503 16.49 -24.77 -9.89
CA ALA A 503 17.11 -23.65 -10.57
C ALA A 503 16.09 -23.00 -11.50
N ALA A 504 16.12 -21.68 -11.59
CA ALA A 504 15.25 -20.91 -12.46
C ALA A 504 16.00 -19.73 -13.07
N ALA A 505 15.62 -19.40 -14.31
CA ALA A 505 16.10 -18.23 -15.03
C ALA A 505 14.90 -17.47 -15.60
N GLU A 506 14.99 -16.15 -15.63
CA GLU A 506 14.03 -15.24 -16.24
C GLU A 506 14.76 -14.21 -17.10
N ALA A 507 14.16 -13.87 -18.22
CA ALA A 507 14.48 -12.69 -19.00
C ALA A 507 13.22 -11.85 -19.17
N SER A 508 13.32 -10.55 -18.96
CA SER A 508 12.19 -9.64 -19.11
C SER A 508 12.60 -8.31 -19.73
N ASP A 509 11.65 -7.68 -20.40
CA ASP A 509 11.81 -6.36 -21.01
C ASP A 509 10.70 -5.43 -20.51
N LYS A 510 11.07 -4.23 -20.03
CA LYS A 510 10.14 -3.20 -19.56
C LYS A 510 10.35 -1.93 -20.35
N LEU A 511 9.28 -1.50 -21.01
CA LEU A 511 9.24 -0.26 -21.78
C LEU A 511 8.20 0.67 -21.21
N PHE A 512 8.52 1.96 -21.08
CA PHE A 512 7.56 2.99 -20.73
C PHE A 512 7.87 4.31 -21.41
N TYR A 513 6.83 5.14 -21.58
CA TYR A 513 6.91 6.51 -22.05
C TYR A 513 5.77 7.35 -21.49
N ARG A 514 5.98 8.69 -21.48
CA ARG A 514 4.97 9.69 -21.11
C ARG A 514 4.34 10.26 -22.40
N GLU A 515 3.06 10.64 -22.32
CA GLU A 515 2.38 11.43 -23.34
C GLU A 515 1.64 12.58 -22.66
N GLY A 516 2.13 13.80 -22.86
CA GLY A 516 1.51 15.02 -22.34
C GLY A 516 0.34 15.45 -23.19
N LEU A 517 -0.76 15.84 -22.54
CA LEU A 517 -1.96 16.35 -23.19
C LEU A 517 -2.08 17.88 -23.11
N TYR A 518 -1.29 18.51 -22.24
CA TYR A 518 -1.19 19.97 -22.11
C TYR A 518 0.17 20.48 -22.56
N GLN A 519 0.17 21.63 -23.22
CA GLN A 519 1.38 22.39 -23.54
C GLN A 519 1.60 23.45 -22.46
N THR A 520 2.49 23.21 -21.49
CA THR A 520 2.72 24.14 -20.39
C THR A 520 3.55 25.34 -20.82
N GLY A 521 3.21 26.52 -20.35
CA GLY A 521 3.93 27.75 -20.69
C GLY A 521 5.39 27.76 -20.26
N ARG A 522 5.71 27.08 -19.17
CA ARG A 522 7.09 26.93 -18.68
C ARG A 522 7.94 25.98 -19.52
N PHE A 523 7.33 25.03 -20.20
CA PHE A 523 8.01 23.96 -20.94
C PHE A 523 7.28 23.70 -22.27
N PRO A 524 7.17 24.71 -23.17
CA PRO A 524 6.36 24.62 -24.38
C PRO A 524 6.87 23.56 -25.34
N ASP A 525 8.18 23.25 -25.32
CA ASP A 525 8.83 22.36 -26.29
C ASP A 525 8.81 20.88 -25.88
N ASN A 526 8.62 20.58 -24.56
CA ASN A 526 8.75 19.21 -24.05
C ASN A 526 7.69 18.83 -23.00
N SER A 527 6.52 19.44 -23.09
CA SER A 527 5.38 19.10 -22.21
C SER A 527 4.24 18.40 -22.96
N LEU A 528 3.97 18.79 -24.22
CA LEU A 528 2.93 18.20 -25.06
C LEU A 528 3.46 17.04 -25.89
N GLY A 529 2.64 15.99 -26.06
CA GLY A 529 2.93 14.86 -26.92
C GLY A 529 3.78 13.78 -26.26
N LYS A 530 4.31 12.88 -27.08
CA LYS A 530 5.01 11.67 -26.65
C LYS A 530 6.49 11.98 -26.35
N SER A 531 6.92 11.58 -25.15
CA SER A 531 8.33 11.61 -24.73
C SER A 531 9.19 10.57 -25.45
N GLN A 532 10.50 10.61 -25.21
CA GLN A 532 11.35 9.46 -25.49
C GLN A 532 10.85 8.22 -24.73
N SER A 533 11.05 7.04 -25.31
CA SER A 533 10.75 5.77 -24.66
C SER A 533 11.97 5.27 -23.90
N TYR A 534 11.75 4.78 -22.69
CA TYR A 534 12.76 4.12 -21.86
C TYR A 534 12.54 2.62 -21.95
N ASN A 535 13.57 1.89 -22.34
CA ASN A 535 13.54 0.44 -22.43
C ASN A 535 14.62 -0.19 -21.56
N PHE A 536 14.22 -1.18 -20.74
CA PHE A 536 15.09 -1.83 -19.78
C PHE A 536 14.99 -3.35 -19.92
N PHE A 537 16.07 -3.97 -20.41
CA PHE A 537 16.19 -5.41 -20.38
C PHE A 537 16.65 -5.85 -18.99
N ASN A 538 16.01 -6.89 -18.44
CA ASN A 538 16.30 -7.45 -17.13
C ASN A 538 16.52 -8.95 -17.24
N TYR A 539 17.34 -9.47 -16.32
CA TYR A 539 17.54 -10.90 -16.14
C TYR A 539 17.46 -11.27 -14.66
N ALA A 540 17.07 -12.49 -14.38
CA ALA A 540 17.07 -13.02 -13.03
C ALA A 540 17.50 -14.50 -13.07
N LEU A 541 18.34 -14.89 -12.11
CA LEU A 541 18.74 -16.27 -11.86
C LEU A 541 18.49 -16.57 -10.39
N LYS A 542 17.89 -17.71 -10.08
CA LYS A 542 17.75 -18.18 -8.72
C LYS A 542 17.92 -19.71 -8.64
N GLY A 543 18.35 -20.17 -7.49
CA GLY A 543 18.44 -21.59 -7.23
C GLY A 543 18.49 -21.91 -5.75
N GLY A 544 18.27 -23.16 -5.44
CA GLY A 544 18.32 -23.60 -4.07
C GLY A 544 18.46 -25.12 -3.94
N VAL A 545 18.89 -25.51 -2.76
CA VAL A 545 19.05 -26.91 -2.34
C VAL A 545 18.39 -27.14 -0.99
N VAL A 546 17.66 -28.23 -0.86
CA VAL A 546 17.13 -28.71 0.41
C VAL A 546 17.81 -30.05 0.71
N TYR A 547 18.55 -30.10 1.82
CA TYR A 547 19.12 -31.33 2.35
C TYR A 547 18.18 -31.92 3.41
N LYS A 548 17.70 -33.13 3.16
CA LYS A 548 16.81 -33.88 4.04
C LYS A 548 17.67 -34.67 5.04
N LEU A 549 17.98 -34.07 6.19
CA LEU A 549 18.71 -34.74 7.29
C LEU A 549 17.93 -35.96 7.79
N SER A 550 16.62 -35.81 7.87
CA SER A 550 15.65 -36.88 8.19
C SER A 550 14.28 -36.54 7.59
N GLY A 551 13.27 -37.39 7.75
CA GLY A 551 11.90 -37.07 7.35
C GLY A 551 11.27 -35.88 8.09
N ARG A 552 11.98 -35.28 9.07
CA ARG A 552 11.49 -34.20 9.94
C ARG A 552 12.43 -33.03 10.10
N GLN A 553 13.65 -33.13 9.59
CA GLN A 553 14.69 -32.11 9.71
C GLN A 553 15.29 -31.81 8.33
N PHE A 554 15.33 -30.53 8.01
CA PHE A 554 15.76 -30.05 6.70
C PHE A 554 16.71 -28.86 6.86
N ILE A 555 17.73 -28.80 6.05
CA ILE A 555 18.54 -27.61 5.82
C ILE A 555 18.27 -27.15 4.40
N SER A 556 17.97 -25.90 4.18
CA SER A 556 17.86 -25.35 2.83
C SER A 556 18.77 -24.12 2.68
N ALA A 557 19.35 -23.98 1.51
CA ALA A 557 20.10 -22.81 1.10
C ALA A 557 19.58 -22.35 -0.26
N ASN A 558 19.29 -21.05 -0.37
CA ASN A 558 18.78 -20.43 -1.58
C ASN A 558 19.58 -19.18 -1.92
N GLY A 559 19.72 -18.87 -3.21
CA GLY A 559 20.35 -17.65 -3.68
C GLY A 559 19.74 -17.16 -4.98
N ALA A 560 19.83 -15.85 -5.21
CA ALA A 560 19.41 -15.21 -6.46
C ALA A 560 20.25 -13.98 -6.78
N ILE A 561 20.40 -13.71 -8.07
CA ILE A 561 20.89 -12.46 -8.64
C ILE A 561 19.90 -12.02 -9.71
N LEU A 562 19.51 -10.75 -9.69
CA LEU A 562 18.56 -10.20 -10.65
C LEU A 562 18.78 -8.71 -10.87
N THR A 563 18.30 -8.24 -12.00
CA THR A 563 18.16 -6.82 -12.28
C THR A 563 16.68 -6.44 -12.29
N GLN A 564 16.38 -5.19 -11.95
CA GLN A 564 15.03 -4.65 -11.91
C GLN A 564 15.01 -3.25 -12.54
N ALA A 565 14.12 -3.03 -13.51
CA ALA A 565 13.93 -1.74 -14.11
C ALA A 565 13.39 -0.72 -13.11
N PRO A 566 13.86 0.53 -13.13
CA PRO A 566 13.30 1.58 -12.30
C PRO A 566 11.81 1.84 -12.65
N SER A 567 11.07 2.36 -11.68
CA SER A 567 9.71 2.86 -11.93
C SER A 567 9.77 4.13 -12.78
N SER A 568 8.77 4.34 -13.65
CA SER A 568 8.63 5.59 -14.40
C SER A 568 8.58 6.82 -13.47
N ARG A 569 8.04 6.68 -12.27
CA ARG A 569 8.01 7.74 -11.24
C ARG A 569 9.41 8.16 -10.76
N ASN A 570 10.38 7.27 -10.83
CA ASN A 570 11.77 7.54 -10.45
C ASN A 570 12.65 7.89 -11.67
N VAL A 571 12.11 7.77 -12.89
CA VAL A 571 12.81 8.17 -14.12
C VAL A 571 12.38 9.54 -14.59
N TYR A 572 11.08 9.86 -14.58
CA TYR A 572 10.65 11.23 -14.88
C TYR A 572 10.83 12.13 -13.67
N VAL A 573 11.53 13.26 -13.87
CA VAL A 573 11.84 14.22 -12.80
C VAL A 573 10.59 14.98 -12.35
N SER A 574 9.75 15.43 -13.32
CA SER A 574 8.49 16.10 -13.04
C SER A 574 7.47 15.79 -14.15
N PRO A 575 6.87 14.59 -14.16
CA PRO A 575 5.99 14.17 -15.25
C PRO A 575 4.71 15.01 -15.35
N GLN A 576 4.34 15.76 -14.32
CA GLN A 576 3.20 16.66 -14.33
C GLN A 576 3.41 17.86 -15.25
N THR A 577 4.65 18.32 -15.40
CA THR A 577 4.97 19.55 -16.12
C THR A 577 5.67 19.32 -17.45
N ARG A 578 6.51 18.29 -17.57
CA ARG A 578 7.37 18.04 -18.74
C ARG A 578 7.76 16.56 -18.85
N ASP A 579 8.36 16.20 -19.98
CA ASP A 579 8.84 14.85 -20.30
C ASP A 579 10.31 14.60 -19.94
N PHE A 580 10.89 15.47 -19.13
CA PHE A 580 12.30 15.42 -18.73
C PHE A 580 12.57 14.25 -17.77
N GLY A 581 13.51 13.41 -18.14
CA GLY A 581 13.92 12.24 -17.36
C GLY A 581 15.29 12.39 -16.73
N VAL A 582 15.55 11.52 -15.76
CA VAL A 582 16.86 11.37 -15.11
C VAL A 582 17.92 11.01 -16.15
N VAL A 583 19.10 11.56 -16.01
CA VAL A 583 20.22 11.30 -16.93
C VAL A 583 20.73 9.88 -16.72
N ASN A 584 20.82 9.09 -17.83
CA ASN A 584 21.32 7.72 -17.84
C ASN A 584 20.72 6.80 -16.74
N PRO A 585 19.39 6.64 -16.68
CA PRO A 585 18.81 5.74 -15.70
C PRO A 585 19.23 4.29 -15.97
N VAL A 586 19.63 3.58 -14.91
CA VAL A 586 20.11 2.21 -15.00
C VAL A 586 19.20 1.26 -14.21
N ASN A 587 19.28 -0.03 -14.50
CA ASN A 587 18.63 -1.06 -13.72
C ASN A 587 19.20 -1.11 -12.31
N GLU A 588 18.33 -1.39 -11.35
CA GLU A 588 18.71 -1.80 -10.03
C GLU A 588 19.26 -3.22 -10.05
N GLU A 589 20.34 -3.49 -9.31
CA GLU A 589 20.95 -4.81 -9.16
C GLU A 589 20.63 -5.37 -7.78
N ILE A 590 20.16 -6.60 -7.71
CA ILE A 590 19.78 -7.26 -6.47
C ILE A 590 20.50 -8.59 -6.34
N SER A 591 21.20 -8.77 -5.22
CA SER A 591 21.82 -10.04 -4.82
C SER A 591 21.25 -10.48 -3.49
N THR A 592 20.73 -11.71 -3.41
CA THR A 592 20.06 -12.18 -2.20
C THR A 592 20.28 -13.65 -1.95
N GLY A 593 20.27 -14.05 -0.68
CA GLY A 593 20.34 -15.45 -0.29
C GLY A 593 19.87 -15.70 1.12
N ASP A 594 19.50 -16.94 1.40
CA ASP A 594 19.15 -17.39 2.74
C ASP A 594 19.58 -18.83 3.03
N ILE A 595 19.79 -19.10 4.31
CA ILE A 595 20.05 -20.45 4.82
C ILE A 595 19.04 -20.71 5.94
N ASN A 596 18.35 -21.85 5.86
CA ASN A 596 17.27 -22.19 6.77
C ASN A 596 17.53 -23.56 7.41
N TYR A 597 17.31 -23.68 8.71
CA TYR A 597 17.10 -24.95 9.40
C TYR A 597 15.63 -25.10 9.76
N ILE A 598 15.00 -26.18 9.33
CA ILE A 598 13.56 -26.43 9.48
C ILE A 598 13.37 -27.75 10.20
N LEU A 599 12.54 -27.73 11.27
CA LEU A 599 12.19 -28.87 12.08
C LEU A 599 10.66 -29.05 12.08
N ARG A 600 10.19 -30.26 11.79
CA ARG A 600 8.76 -30.58 11.64
C ARG A 600 8.39 -31.86 12.39
N TYR A 601 8.30 -31.77 13.71
CA TYR A 601 7.71 -32.84 14.54
C TYR A 601 6.21 -32.59 14.74
N PRO A 602 5.42 -33.60 15.08
CA PRO A 602 3.97 -33.47 15.26
C PRO A 602 3.58 -32.41 16.31
N LYS A 603 4.39 -32.27 17.35
CA LYS A 603 4.14 -31.31 18.45
C LYS A 603 5.10 -30.12 18.48
N LEU A 604 6.07 -30.07 17.59
CA LEU A 604 7.08 -29.03 17.56
C LEU A 604 7.48 -28.71 16.12
N LYS A 605 7.21 -27.50 15.68
CA LYS A 605 7.68 -26.96 14.43
C LYS A 605 8.61 -25.80 14.73
N MET A 606 9.73 -25.71 14.01
CA MET A 606 10.70 -24.65 14.21
C MET A 606 11.33 -24.27 12.87
N ARG A 607 11.67 -23.03 12.72
CA ARG A 607 12.50 -22.51 11.64
C ARG A 607 13.50 -21.51 12.21
N LEU A 608 14.75 -21.65 11.79
CA LEU A 608 15.80 -20.66 12.00
C LEU A 608 16.37 -20.29 10.63
N THR A 609 16.46 -19.01 10.35
CA THR A 609 16.94 -18.50 9.06
C THR A 609 17.96 -17.41 9.27
N TYR A 610 19.04 -17.41 8.51
CA TYR A 610 19.86 -16.24 8.23
C TYR A 610 19.57 -15.79 6.80
N TYR A 611 19.42 -14.48 6.58
CA TYR A 611 19.21 -13.88 5.26
C TYR A 611 20.14 -12.70 5.00
N TYR A 612 20.43 -12.50 3.72
CA TYR A 612 21.24 -11.39 3.20
C TYR A 612 20.63 -10.91 1.89
N THR A 613 20.45 -9.59 1.72
CA THR A 613 19.97 -8.98 0.48
C THR A 613 20.62 -7.62 0.29
N GLU A 614 21.35 -7.47 -0.79
CA GLU A 614 21.96 -6.22 -1.22
C GLU A 614 21.23 -5.71 -2.47
N ARG A 615 20.89 -4.42 -2.48
CA ARG A 615 20.29 -3.71 -3.62
C ARG A 615 21.20 -2.55 -3.98
N LYS A 616 21.49 -2.36 -5.27
CA LYS A 616 22.37 -1.32 -5.80
C LYS A 616 21.68 -0.52 -6.89
N ASN A 617 22.14 0.72 -7.08
CA ASN A 617 21.75 1.61 -8.17
C ASN A 617 20.27 2.04 -8.16
N ALA A 618 19.61 2.03 -7.01
CA ALA A 618 18.26 2.57 -6.93
C ALA A 618 18.25 4.07 -7.20
N ILE A 619 17.18 4.54 -7.85
CA ILE A 619 16.92 5.96 -8.15
C ILE A 619 15.77 6.42 -7.27
N SER A 620 15.90 7.61 -6.68
CA SER A 620 14.85 8.24 -5.86
C SER A 620 14.64 9.68 -6.29
N VAL A 621 13.40 10.02 -6.66
CA VAL A 621 13.00 11.41 -6.98
C VAL A 621 12.06 11.90 -5.89
N LYS A 622 12.42 13.05 -5.26
CA LYS A 622 11.60 13.69 -4.22
C LYS A 622 11.33 15.13 -4.61
N GLN A 623 10.09 15.58 -4.41
CA GLN A 623 9.70 16.98 -4.66
C GLN A 623 9.34 17.64 -3.34
N PHE A 624 9.93 18.81 -3.07
CA PHE A 624 9.65 19.61 -1.89
C PHE A 624 10.06 21.06 -2.07
N TYR A 625 9.59 21.95 -1.20
CA TYR A 625 10.07 23.33 -1.13
C TYR A 625 11.39 23.37 -0.37
N HIS A 626 12.43 23.89 -1.02
CA HIS A 626 13.78 24.03 -0.46
C HIS A 626 13.96 25.44 0.08
N ASP A 627 14.17 25.53 1.39
CA ASP A 627 14.20 26.84 2.08
C ASP A 627 15.39 27.71 1.67
N GLU A 628 16.56 27.12 1.45
CA GLU A 628 17.76 27.86 1.02
C GLU A 628 17.61 28.42 -0.41
N TYR A 629 17.06 27.62 -1.31
CA TYR A 629 16.83 28.05 -2.70
C TYR A 629 15.52 28.82 -2.90
N ASN A 630 14.71 28.94 -1.86
CA ASN A 630 13.38 29.59 -1.90
C ASN A 630 12.53 29.12 -3.09
N SER A 631 12.58 27.82 -3.44
CA SER A 631 11.93 27.28 -4.62
C SER A 631 11.43 25.85 -4.40
N MET A 632 10.40 25.46 -5.14
CA MET A 632 10.03 24.05 -5.29
C MET A 632 11.09 23.35 -6.12
N VAL A 633 11.65 22.27 -5.58
CA VAL A 633 12.71 21.49 -6.23
C VAL A 633 12.31 20.05 -6.47
N ASN A 634 12.88 19.45 -7.51
CA ASN A 634 12.92 18.01 -7.74
C ASN A 634 14.34 17.53 -7.38
N TYR A 635 14.43 16.76 -6.33
CA TYR A 635 15.65 16.23 -5.74
C TYR A 635 15.85 14.80 -6.22
N VAL A 636 16.77 14.61 -7.17
CA VAL A 636 17.01 13.33 -7.85
C VAL A 636 18.26 12.70 -7.30
N MET A 637 18.12 11.61 -6.55
CA MET A 637 19.24 10.81 -6.04
C MET A 637 19.45 9.56 -6.90
N GLN A 638 20.71 9.31 -7.29
CA GLN A 638 21.14 8.12 -8.03
C GLN A 638 22.21 7.35 -7.26
N GLY A 639 22.26 6.03 -7.48
CA GLY A 639 23.23 5.18 -6.79
C GLY A 639 22.88 4.94 -5.31
N VAL A 640 21.59 4.90 -4.97
CA VAL A 640 21.14 4.55 -3.62
C VAL A 640 21.28 3.04 -3.45
N ASN A 641 22.18 2.61 -2.55
CA ASN A 641 22.39 1.20 -2.24
C ASN A 641 21.91 0.88 -0.84
N THR A 642 21.30 -0.29 -0.68
CA THR A 642 20.81 -0.76 0.62
C THR A 642 21.20 -2.21 0.88
N LEU A 643 21.36 -2.53 2.15
CA LEU A 643 21.63 -3.87 2.66
C LEU A 643 20.54 -4.25 3.68
N ASN A 644 19.93 -5.40 3.48
CA ASN A 644 19.02 -6.03 4.43
C ASN A 644 19.58 -7.38 4.85
N GLN A 645 19.93 -7.56 6.13
CA GLN A 645 20.41 -8.83 6.65
C GLN A 645 19.85 -9.08 8.04
N GLY A 646 19.79 -10.35 8.45
CA GLY A 646 19.32 -10.67 9.77
C GLY A 646 19.03 -12.13 10.02
N ILE A 647 18.51 -12.39 11.21
CA ILE A 647 18.12 -13.72 11.69
C ILE A 647 16.62 -13.73 11.98
N GLU A 648 15.94 -14.73 11.47
CA GLU A 648 14.54 -15.02 11.75
C GLU A 648 14.43 -16.34 12.50
N PHE A 649 13.66 -16.36 13.58
CA PHE A 649 13.37 -17.55 14.36
C PHE A 649 11.85 -17.67 14.54
N GLY A 650 11.33 -18.85 14.29
CA GLY A 650 9.92 -19.19 14.55
C GLY A 650 9.78 -20.57 15.17
N VAL A 651 8.96 -20.68 16.19
CA VAL A 651 8.62 -21.95 16.85
C VAL A 651 7.13 -22.01 17.14
N ASP A 652 6.53 -23.17 16.92
CA ASP A 652 5.15 -23.53 17.28
C ASP A 652 5.19 -24.88 18.00
N ALA A 653 4.76 -24.88 19.26
CA ALA A 653 4.79 -26.06 20.12
C ALA A 653 3.41 -26.37 20.68
N THR A 654 2.96 -27.63 20.46
CA THR A 654 1.80 -28.19 21.15
C THR A 654 2.26 -28.71 22.51
N LEU A 655 1.76 -28.09 23.57
CA LEU A 655 2.09 -28.43 24.95
C LEU A 655 1.14 -29.54 25.47
N PHE A 656 0.75 -29.48 26.69
CA PHE A 656 -0.15 -30.42 27.35
C PHE A 656 -1.56 -29.84 27.53
N GLY A 657 -2.56 -30.67 27.75
CA GLY A 657 -3.89 -30.26 28.20
C GLY A 657 -4.64 -29.28 27.25
N GLY A 658 -4.29 -29.24 25.96
CA GLY A 658 -4.90 -28.32 25.00
C GLY A 658 -4.17 -26.99 24.84
N PHE A 659 -3.06 -26.77 25.54
CA PHE A 659 -2.20 -25.59 25.36
C PHE A 659 -1.27 -25.74 24.17
N SER A 660 -1.04 -24.65 23.49
CA SER A 660 0.01 -24.46 22.49
C SER A 660 0.68 -23.11 22.68
N ALA A 661 1.96 -23.04 22.38
CA ALA A 661 2.75 -21.81 22.45
C ALA A 661 3.43 -21.57 21.10
N ASN A 662 3.51 -20.32 20.71
CA ASN A 662 4.32 -19.89 19.58
C ASN A 662 5.28 -18.77 20.02
N ALA A 663 6.45 -18.72 19.41
CA ALA A 663 7.35 -17.59 19.54
C ALA A 663 7.97 -17.27 18.19
N VAL A 664 8.09 -16.00 17.89
CA VAL A 664 8.78 -15.51 16.70
C VAL A 664 9.71 -14.35 17.07
N ALA A 665 10.86 -14.34 16.43
CA ALA A 665 11.85 -13.29 16.59
C ALA A 665 12.44 -12.94 15.22
N ALA A 666 12.49 -11.66 14.91
CA ALA A 666 13.21 -11.10 13.79
C ALA A 666 14.24 -10.11 14.35
N TYR A 667 15.51 -10.36 14.10
CA TYR A 667 16.60 -9.45 14.41
C TYR A 667 17.25 -9.06 13.09
N GLY A 668 17.08 -7.79 12.68
CA GLY A 668 17.51 -7.32 11.38
C GLY A 668 18.43 -6.10 11.45
N GLN A 669 19.16 -5.90 10.36
CA GLN A 669 19.88 -4.69 10.05
C GLN A 669 19.53 -4.28 8.63
N HIS A 670 18.88 -3.13 8.50
CA HIS A 670 18.50 -2.54 7.21
C HIS A 670 19.22 -1.21 7.07
N LEU A 671 20.19 -1.15 6.17
CA LEU A 671 21.17 -0.06 6.09
C LEU A 671 21.25 0.52 4.68
N TYR A 672 21.49 1.82 4.60
CA TYR A 672 22.09 2.42 3.41
C TYR A 672 23.60 2.09 3.38
N THR A 673 24.12 1.69 2.20
CA THR A 673 25.52 1.26 2.05
C THR A 673 26.34 2.16 1.11
N SER A 674 25.69 3.09 0.43
CA SER A 674 26.33 4.06 -0.45
C SER A 674 26.24 5.50 0.06
N GLN A 675 26.97 6.38 -0.60
CA GLN A 675 26.80 7.82 -0.57
C GLN A 675 26.30 8.22 -1.97
N PRO A 676 24.96 8.24 -2.17
CA PRO A 676 24.39 8.56 -3.48
C PRO A 676 24.70 10.02 -3.85
N THR A 677 24.66 10.30 -5.15
CA THR A 677 24.74 11.66 -5.65
C THR A 677 23.34 12.20 -5.94
N ALA A 678 23.12 13.49 -5.68
CA ALA A 678 21.89 14.17 -5.99
C ALA A 678 22.09 15.28 -7.01
N THR A 679 21.12 15.41 -7.93
CA THR A 679 20.94 16.58 -8.79
C THR A 679 19.65 17.27 -8.40
N VAL A 680 19.71 18.58 -8.19
CA VAL A 680 18.57 19.38 -7.73
C VAL A 680 18.11 20.28 -8.86
N TYR A 681 16.87 20.07 -9.30
CA TYR A 681 16.24 20.83 -10.38
C TYR A 681 15.15 21.74 -9.82
N VAL A 682 15.06 22.98 -10.31
CA VAL A 682 13.89 23.81 -10.05
C VAL A 682 12.66 23.21 -10.73
N ASN A 683 11.54 23.14 -10.03
CA ASN A 683 10.35 22.46 -10.55
C ASN A 683 9.71 23.20 -11.74
N ASN A 684 9.68 24.54 -11.67
CA ASN A 684 9.02 25.39 -12.66
C ASN A 684 9.96 26.01 -13.70
N SER A 685 11.22 25.58 -13.76
CA SER A 685 12.19 26.04 -14.77
C SER A 685 13.16 24.91 -15.14
N SER A 686 13.99 25.16 -16.18
CA SER A 686 15.06 24.23 -16.58
C SER A 686 16.34 24.39 -15.76
N VAL A 687 16.36 25.26 -14.77
CA VAL A 687 17.53 25.55 -13.94
C VAL A 687 17.90 24.35 -13.08
N VAL A 688 19.19 24.01 -13.11
CA VAL A 688 19.81 23.03 -12.25
C VAL A 688 20.53 23.80 -11.13
N LEU A 689 20.09 23.60 -9.90
CA LEU A 689 20.63 24.30 -8.72
C LEU A 689 21.91 23.65 -8.20
N ALA A 690 21.99 22.34 -8.27
CA ALA A 690 23.16 21.57 -7.87
C ALA A 690 23.28 20.30 -8.69
N THR A 691 24.51 19.89 -9.00
CA THR A 691 24.84 18.60 -9.63
C THR A 691 25.83 17.86 -8.76
N ASP A 692 25.77 16.52 -8.81
CA ASP A 692 26.72 15.65 -8.12
C ASP A 692 26.87 15.91 -6.60
N LYS A 693 25.81 16.47 -5.98
CA LYS A 693 25.76 16.72 -4.54
C LYS A 693 25.84 15.40 -3.78
N ILE A 694 26.89 15.18 -3.00
CA ILE A 694 27.09 13.95 -2.24
C ILE A 694 26.15 13.93 -1.03
N ILE A 695 25.40 12.81 -0.89
CA ILE A 695 24.54 12.57 0.25
C ILE A 695 25.18 11.52 1.16
N TYR A 696 25.52 11.91 2.37
CA TYR A 696 26.20 11.06 3.35
C TYR A 696 25.23 10.12 4.06
N LEU A 697 24.70 9.10 3.33
CA LEU A 697 23.73 8.14 3.87
C LEU A 697 24.35 6.82 4.34
N ARG A 698 25.61 6.57 4.10
CA ARG A 698 26.25 5.30 4.45
C ARG A 698 26.13 5.00 5.95
N ASN A 699 25.69 3.77 6.28
CA ASN A 699 25.42 3.26 7.64
C ASN A 699 24.16 3.81 8.32
N TYR A 700 23.42 4.75 7.74
CA TYR A 700 22.11 5.10 8.24
C TYR A 700 21.14 3.93 8.08
N LYS A 701 20.17 3.85 8.98
CA LYS A 701 19.14 2.81 8.93
C LYS A 701 18.08 3.19 7.89
N VAL A 702 17.59 2.19 7.16
CA VAL A 702 16.36 2.35 6.39
C VAL A 702 15.23 2.52 7.40
N GLY A 703 14.55 3.65 7.34
CA GLY A 703 13.61 4.07 8.37
C GLY A 703 12.17 3.62 8.13
N GLY A 704 11.26 4.12 8.98
CA GLY A 704 9.83 3.89 8.89
C GLY A 704 9.37 2.51 9.39
N MET A 705 10.25 1.72 9.99
CA MET A 705 9.92 0.39 10.55
C MET A 705 10.89 0.00 11.67
N PRO A 706 10.47 -0.90 12.60
CA PRO A 706 11.39 -1.53 13.54
C PRO A 706 12.44 -2.38 12.81
N GLN A 707 13.70 -2.32 13.27
CA GLN A 707 14.76 -3.23 12.78
C GLN A 707 14.59 -4.63 13.39
N SER A 708 14.01 -4.71 14.59
CA SER A 708 13.81 -5.96 15.32
C SER A 708 12.40 -6.05 15.89
N ALA A 709 11.83 -7.26 15.84
CA ALA A 709 10.50 -7.53 16.36
C ALA A 709 10.43 -8.92 16.99
N TYR A 710 9.76 -9.03 18.13
CA TYR A 710 9.62 -10.27 18.88
C TYR A 710 8.17 -10.48 19.28
N SER A 711 7.70 -11.72 19.25
CA SER A 711 6.36 -12.09 19.71
C SER A 711 6.38 -13.41 20.45
N PHE A 712 5.60 -13.48 21.52
CA PHE A 712 5.30 -14.70 22.23
C PHE A 712 3.79 -14.85 22.37
N GLY A 713 3.27 -16.00 21.97
CA GLY A 713 1.85 -16.33 22.02
C GLY A 713 1.57 -17.59 22.81
N LEU A 714 0.51 -17.56 23.62
CA LEU A 714 -0.03 -18.72 24.31
C LEU A 714 -1.49 -18.89 23.94
N LYS A 715 -1.87 -20.11 23.54
CA LYS A 715 -3.24 -20.44 23.16
C LYS A 715 -3.70 -21.69 23.88
N TYR A 716 -4.94 -21.67 24.35
CA TYR A 716 -5.65 -22.84 24.86
C TYR A 716 -6.77 -23.23 23.91
N SER A 717 -6.84 -24.52 23.54
CA SER A 717 -7.91 -25.09 22.73
C SER A 717 -8.73 -26.03 23.62
N GLY A 718 -9.95 -25.60 23.94
CA GLY A 718 -10.85 -26.32 24.83
C GLY A 718 -11.69 -27.37 24.10
N LYS A 719 -12.26 -28.30 24.88
CA LYS A 719 -13.30 -29.22 24.39
C LYS A 719 -14.51 -28.41 23.91
N LYS A 720 -15.30 -28.94 22.96
CA LYS A 720 -16.48 -28.26 22.38
C LYS A 720 -16.16 -27.02 21.53
N TYR A 721 -15.05 -27.07 20.77
CA TYR A 721 -14.73 -26.11 19.71
C TYR A 721 -14.64 -24.64 20.16
N TRP A 722 -13.98 -24.38 21.27
CA TRP A 722 -13.60 -23.03 21.67
C TRP A 722 -12.09 -22.92 21.88
N PHE A 723 -11.59 -21.74 21.72
CA PHE A 723 -10.19 -21.42 21.99
C PHE A 723 -10.07 -20.00 22.57
N ALA A 724 -9.01 -19.76 23.31
CA ALA A 724 -8.61 -18.44 23.74
C ALA A 724 -7.09 -18.37 23.77
N GLY A 725 -6.54 -17.19 23.60
CA GLY A 725 -5.09 -16.99 23.68
C GLY A 725 -4.73 -15.52 23.81
N ALA A 726 -3.44 -15.31 24.05
CA ALA A 726 -2.82 -14.01 24.16
C ALA A 726 -1.51 -13.98 23.41
N ASN A 727 -1.17 -12.81 22.83
CA ASN A 727 0.11 -12.53 22.22
C ASN A 727 0.72 -11.30 22.92
N PHE A 728 2.01 -11.38 23.25
CA PHE A 728 2.85 -10.26 23.65
C PHE A 728 3.81 -9.95 22.50
N ASN A 729 3.88 -8.70 22.07
CA ASN A 729 4.75 -8.26 20.99
C ASN A 729 5.66 -7.14 21.49
N TYR A 730 6.93 -7.16 21.08
CA TYR A 730 7.92 -6.14 21.41
C TYR A 730 8.67 -5.72 20.14
N TYR A 731 8.90 -4.42 19.98
CA TYR A 731 9.50 -3.79 18.81
C TYR A 731 10.67 -2.91 19.24
N ALA A 732 11.77 -3.02 18.51
CA ALA A 732 12.99 -2.32 18.87
C ALA A 732 13.73 -1.73 17.66
N ASP A 733 14.57 -0.74 17.96
CA ASP A 733 15.45 -0.08 16.99
C ASP A 733 14.68 0.51 15.80
N ILE A 734 13.76 1.41 16.12
CA ILE A 734 12.92 2.10 15.15
C ILE A 734 13.59 3.43 14.80
N TYR A 735 13.81 3.67 13.52
CA TYR A 735 14.42 4.90 13.00
C TYR A 735 13.47 5.54 12.00
N LEU A 736 13.49 6.88 11.90
CA LEU A 736 12.78 7.61 10.87
C LEU A 736 13.57 7.58 9.56
N ASP A 737 12.87 7.71 8.41
CA ASP A 737 13.56 7.92 7.14
C ASP A 737 14.34 9.22 7.18
N PRO A 738 15.64 9.20 6.86
CA PRO A 738 16.50 10.37 6.95
C PRO A 738 16.15 11.40 5.87
N ASN A 739 16.18 12.69 6.24
CA ASN A 739 16.18 13.77 5.27
C ASN A 739 17.55 13.82 4.57
N PRO A 740 17.64 13.60 3.25
CA PRO A 740 18.91 13.58 2.54
C PRO A 740 19.61 14.94 2.54
N ASP A 741 18.87 16.06 2.54
CA ASP A 741 19.43 17.39 2.48
C ASP A 741 20.18 17.77 3.76
N ARG A 742 19.79 17.24 4.91
CA ARG A 742 20.54 17.37 6.19
C ARG A 742 21.86 16.60 6.20
N ARG A 743 22.08 15.68 5.27
CA ARG A 743 23.27 14.80 5.18
C ARG A 743 24.16 15.22 4.01
N THR A 744 24.38 16.52 3.88
CA THR A 744 25.21 17.14 2.85
C THR A 744 26.31 17.98 3.48
N GLU A 745 27.34 18.32 2.71
CA GLU A 745 28.41 19.21 3.17
C GLU A 745 27.87 20.62 3.45
N GLU A 746 26.93 21.09 2.64
CA GLU A 746 26.31 22.39 2.79
C GLU A 746 25.51 22.51 4.09
N ALA A 747 24.82 21.48 4.50
CA ALA A 747 24.07 21.45 5.75
C ALA A 747 24.99 21.63 6.99
N LEU A 748 26.27 21.32 6.85
CA LEU A 748 27.29 21.43 7.89
C LEU A 748 28.22 22.61 7.70
N ALA A 749 27.95 23.50 6.72
CA ALA A 749 28.82 24.61 6.42
C ALA A 749 29.05 25.53 7.66
N GLY A 750 30.31 25.65 8.07
CA GLY A 750 30.71 26.44 9.25
C GLY A 750 30.50 25.75 10.60
N ILE A 751 30.04 24.51 10.63
CA ILE A 751 29.83 23.70 11.84
C ILE A 751 30.95 22.64 11.94
N ILE A 752 31.66 22.62 13.06
CA ILE A 752 32.71 21.63 13.32
C ILE A 752 32.16 20.43 14.09
N GLU A 753 32.82 19.29 13.96
CA GLU A 753 32.37 18.03 14.57
C GLU A 753 32.19 18.09 16.10
N SER A 754 32.93 18.98 16.78
CA SER A 754 32.80 19.21 18.23
C SER A 754 31.61 20.11 18.63
N ASP A 755 30.92 20.70 17.67
CA ASP A 755 29.74 21.53 17.93
C ASP A 755 28.54 20.60 18.24
N PRO A 756 27.77 20.86 19.33
CA PRO A 756 26.56 20.11 19.62
C PRO A 756 25.52 20.11 18.47
N GLN A 757 25.50 21.13 17.62
CA GLN A 757 24.63 21.21 16.44
C GLN A 757 24.99 20.18 15.38
N PHE A 758 26.27 19.77 15.31
CA PHE A 758 26.71 18.75 14.35
C PHE A 758 25.87 17.46 14.48
N SER A 759 25.83 16.89 15.69
CA SER A 759 25.02 15.69 15.95
C SER A 759 23.52 15.93 15.73
N GLN A 760 23.00 17.11 16.09
CA GLN A 760 21.57 17.42 15.89
C GLN A 760 21.18 17.47 14.41
N ILE A 761 22.10 17.81 13.53
CA ILE A 761 21.87 17.86 12.08
C ILE A 761 21.98 16.47 11.47
N ILE A 762 23.06 15.73 11.76
CA ILE A 762 23.36 14.48 11.06
C ILE A 762 22.75 13.26 11.70
N ASP A 763 22.54 13.22 13.03
CA ASP A 763 22.03 12.03 13.68
C ASP A 763 20.62 11.68 13.17
N GLN A 764 20.45 10.42 12.90
CA GLN A 764 19.15 9.90 12.48
C GLN A 764 18.22 9.82 13.70
N THR A 765 17.01 10.33 13.55
CA THR A 765 16.02 10.27 14.62
C THR A 765 15.67 8.81 14.95
N LYS A 766 16.01 8.39 16.18
CA LYS A 766 15.65 7.09 16.75
C LYS A 766 14.42 7.25 17.62
N LEU A 767 13.43 6.37 17.44
CA LEU A 767 12.23 6.31 18.23
C LEU A 767 12.39 5.33 19.41
N GLU A 768 11.56 5.50 20.42
CA GLU A 768 11.52 4.59 21.56
C GLU A 768 10.99 3.21 21.18
N ASN A 769 11.50 2.18 21.86
CA ASN A 769 11.01 0.83 21.73
C ASN A 769 9.58 0.72 22.25
N GLY A 770 8.79 -0.18 21.68
CA GLY A 770 7.39 -0.32 22.06
C GLY A 770 6.93 -1.76 22.21
N TYR A 771 5.76 -1.91 22.82
CA TYR A 771 5.14 -3.22 22.99
C TYR A 771 3.62 -3.16 22.83
N SER A 772 3.03 -4.31 22.53
CA SER A 772 1.58 -4.49 22.57
C SER A 772 1.20 -5.86 23.11
N VAL A 773 0.02 -5.93 23.73
CA VAL A 773 -0.59 -7.17 24.19
C VAL A 773 -1.92 -7.35 23.49
N SER A 774 -2.17 -8.52 22.90
CA SER A 774 -3.42 -8.81 22.23
C SER A 774 -4.06 -10.07 22.80
N LEU A 775 -5.39 -10.09 22.88
CA LEU A 775 -6.18 -11.25 23.26
C LEU A 775 -7.04 -11.69 22.08
N PHE A 776 -7.21 -13.00 21.94
CA PHE A 776 -8.11 -13.55 20.94
C PHE A 776 -8.87 -14.75 21.51
N ALA A 777 -10.14 -14.89 21.11
CA ALA A 777 -10.97 -16.01 21.48
C ALA A 777 -11.95 -16.35 20.37
N GLY A 778 -12.37 -17.61 20.31
CA GLY A 778 -13.39 -18.02 19.38
C GLY A 778 -14.13 -19.26 19.83
N LYS A 779 -15.38 -19.39 19.35
CA LYS A 779 -16.22 -20.54 19.60
C LYS A 779 -17.11 -20.85 18.42
N SER A 780 -17.19 -22.14 18.08
CA SER A 780 -18.11 -22.68 17.07
C SER A 780 -19.28 -23.39 17.73
N PHE A 781 -20.48 -23.11 17.28
CA PHE A 781 -21.72 -23.74 17.69
C PHE A 781 -22.30 -24.48 16.49
N LYS A 782 -22.65 -25.75 16.68
CA LYS A 782 -23.44 -26.49 15.73
C LYS A 782 -24.91 -26.43 16.15
N ILE A 783 -25.75 -25.83 15.30
CA ILE A 783 -27.19 -25.64 15.54
C ILE A 783 -27.92 -26.36 14.39
N SER A 784 -28.33 -27.59 14.61
CA SER A 784 -28.88 -28.47 13.57
C SER A 784 -27.88 -28.58 12.38
N ASN A 785 -28.23 -28.12 11.21
CA ASN A 785 -27.40 -28.11 9.99
C ASN A 785 -26.56 -26.83 9.81
N TYR A 786 -26.68 -25.88 10.73
CA TYR A 786 -25.97 -24.59 10.69
C TYR A 786 -24.75 -24.62 11.58
N PHE A 787 -23.75 -23.83 11.21
CA PHE A 787 -22.59 -23.56 12.05
C PHE A 787 -22.48 -22.08 12.30
N LEU A 788 -22.57 -21.67 13.57
CA LEU A 788 -22.32 -20.31 14.00
C LEU A 788 -20.94 -20.24 14.64
N ASN A 789 -20.04 -19.43 14.05
CA ASN A 789 -18.73 -19.16 14.60
C ASN A 789 -18.70 -17.71 15.12
N ILE A 790 -18.28 -17.53 16.37
CA ILE A 790 -18.05 -16.22 16.97
C ILE A 790 -16.56 -16.11 17.28
N ASN A 791 -15.95 -15.02 16.84
CA ASN A 791 -14.54 -14.74 17.07
C ASN A 791 -14.41 -13.32 17.61
N VAL A 792 -13.51 -13.14 18.55
CA VAL A 792 -13.18 -11.88 19.21
C VAL A 792 -11.67 -11.69 19.19
N ASN A 793 -11.23 -10.52 18.79
CA ASN A 793 -9.84 -10.11 18.86
C ASN A 793 -9.79 -8.72 19.53
N ILE A 794 -8.95 -8.58 20.56
CA ILE A 794 -8.70 -7.33 21.25
C ILE A 794 -7.20 -7.05 21.14
N ASN A 795 -6.86 -5.96 20.48
CA ASN A 795 -5.48 -5.57 20.29
C ASN A 795 -5.13 -4.41 21.21
N ASN A 796 -3.84 -4.34 21.55
CA ASN A 796 -3.32 -3.34 22.48
C ASN A 796 -4.16 -3.25 23.76
N LEU A 797 -4.32 -4.40 24.44
CA LEU A 797 -5.11 -4.53 25.67
C LEU A 797 -4.67 -3.55 26.76
N THR A 798 -3.37 -3.22 26.80
CA THR A 798 -2.79 -2.26 27.76
C THR A 798 -3.11 -0.81 27.41
N ASN A 799 -3.78 -0.55 26.30
CA ASN A 799 -4.11 0.79 25.80
C ASN A 799 -2.87 1.71 25.68
N ASN A 800 -1.74 1.13 25.26
CA ASN A 800 -0.50 1.88 25.09
C ASN A 800 -0.64 2.85 23.90
N LYS A 801 -0.88 4.13 24.19
CA LYS A 801 -1.03 5.21 23.19
C LYS A 801 0.26 6.02 22.98
N GLN A 802 1.33 5.68 23.70
CA GLN A 802 2.60 6.40 23.63
C GLN A 802 3.58 5.77 22.64
N PHE A 803 3.26 4.60 22.11
CA PHE A 803 4.15 3.92 21.18
C PHE A 803 4.08 4.52 19.78
N VAL A 804 5.17 5.19 19.37
CA VAL A 804 5.36 5.72 18.01
C VAL A 804 5.77 4.59 17.07
N THR A 805 4.95 4.29 16.08
CA THR A 805 5.17 3.16 15.15
C THR A 805 5.98 3.53 13.92
N GLY A 806 6.19 4.82 13.65
CA GLY A 806 6.95 5.32 12.51
C GLY A 806 6.70 6.79 12.24
N GLY A 807 7.23 7.25 11.14
CA GLY A 807 7.18 8.64 10.69
C GLY A 807 8.34 8.91 9.72
N PHE A 808 8.60 10.17 9.49
CA PHE A 808 9.70 10.60 8.63
C PHE A 808 10.26 11.94 9.08
N GLU A 809 11.55 12.19 8.83
CA GLU A 809 12.11 13.53 8.90
C GLU A 809 11.55 14.33 7.73
N GLN A 810 11.08 15.57 8.00
CA GLN A 810 10.55 16.41 6.94
C GLN A 810 11.66 16.73 5.93
N LEU A 811 11.34 16.73 4.63
CA LEU A 811 12.31 17.02 3.57
C LEU A 811 12.79 18.47 3.58
N ARG A 812 11.98 19.39 4.10
CA ARG A 812 12.39 20.79 4.32
C ARG A 812 13.44 20.87 5.41
N TYR A 813 14.45 21.67 5.19
CA TYR A 813 15.53 21.94 6.12
C TYR A 813 15.92 23.43 6.06
N ASP A 814 16.14 24.02 7.21
CA ASP A 814 16.61 25.39 7.35
C ASP A 814 17.92 25.38 8.16
N PRO A 815 19.09 25.66 7.53
CA PRO A 815 20.38 25.65 8.23
C PRO A 815 20.47 26.67 9.37
N GLN A 816 19.69 27.77 9.30
CA GLN A 816 19.67 28.81 10.32
C GLN A 816 18.77 28.45 11.52
N ASN A 817 17.81 27.54 11.30
CA ASN A 817 16.92 27.07 12.35
C ASN A 817 16.62 25.57 12.14
N ILE A 818 17.52 24.73 12.62
CA ILE A 818 17.50 23.27 12.44
C ILE A 818 16.25 22.59 13.01
N ASN A 819 15.55 23.23 13.96
CA ASN A 819 14.35 22.73 14.60
C ASN A 819 13.05 23.23 13.97
N LYS A 820 13.11 24.07 12.92
CA LYS A 820 11.94 24.64 12.24
C LYS A 820 11.01 23.59 11.64
N PHE A 821 11.56 22.45 11.20
CA PHE A 821 10.81 21.37 10.59
C PHE A 821 11.06 20.05 11.33
N PRO A 822 10.46 19.89 12.54
CA PRO A 822 10.62 18.67 13.31
C PRO A 822 9.99 17.47 12.59
N PRO A 823 10.37 16.23 12.92
CA PRO A 823 9.81 15.04 12.33
C PRO A 823 8.29 14.96 12.49
N LYS A 824 7.61 14.38 11.48
CA LYS A 824 6.22 13.95 11.61
C LYS A 824 6.19 12.48 12.02
N ILE A 825 5.39 12.16 13.02
CA ILE A 825 5.34 10.83 13.64
C ILE A 825 3.92 10.32 13.75
N GLY A 826 3.75 9.01 13.82
CA GLY A 826 2.45 8.37 13.96
C GLY A 826 2.44 7.33 15.08
N TYR A 827 1.38 7.32 15.87
CA TYR A 827 1.22 6.47 17.03
C TYR A 827 0.44 5.19 16.70
N MET A 828 0.70 4.14 17.47
CA MET A 828 -0.11 2.92 17.47
C MET A 828 -1.50 3.21 18.03
N TYR A 829 -2.54 2.63 17.41
CA TYR A 829 -3.89 2.72 17.98
C TYR A 829 -3.93 2.18 19.41
N GLY A 830 -4.64 2.85 20.29
CA GLY A 830 -4.95 2.38 21.62
C GLY A 830 -5.73 1.06 21.59
N LEU A 831 -6.44 0.76 22.66
CA LEU A 831 -7.27 -0.44 22.72
C LEU A 831 -8.27 -0.47 21.55
N ASN A 832 -8.18 -1.51 20.74
CA ASN A 832 -9.07 -1.71 19.62
C ASN A 832 -9.51 -3.17 19.54
N TYR A 833 -10.70 -3.38 18.95
CA TYR A 833 -11.31 -4.70 18.91
C TYR A 833 -11.86 -5.04 17.53
N PHE A 834 -11.99 -6.33 17.29
CA PHE A 834 -12.68 -6.92 16.15
C PHE A 834 -13.52 -8.11 16.63
N ILE A 835 -14.82 -8.05 16.42
CA ILE A 835 -15.76 -9.09 16.80
C ILE A 835 -16.48 -9.54 15.54
N MET A 836 -16.47 -10.83 15.24
CA MET A 836 -17.11 -11.37 14.05
C MET A 836 -17.98 -12.57 14.36
N ALA A 837 -19.20 -12.56 13.86
CA ALA A 837 -20.10 -13.69 13.83
C ALA A 837 -20.25 -14.19 12.39
N THR A 838 -20.08 -15.48 12.18
CA THR A 838 -20.23 -16.13 10.86
C THR A 838 -21.22 -17.28 10.94
N LEU A 839 -22.25 -17.23 10.14
CA LEU A 839 -23.24 -18.29 9.96
C LEU A 839 -22.98 -19.02 8.63
N ARG A 840 -22.92 -20.35 8.68
CA ARG A 840 -22.81 -21.20 7.48
C ARG A 840 -24.00 -22.14 7.40
N PHE A 841 -24.57 -22.27 6.16
CA PHE A 841 -25.75 -23.12 5.90
C PHE A 841 -25.80 -23.58 4.45
#